data_7d3b34452b3011f11832d488f24d60a2
#
_entry.id   7d3b34452b3011f11832d488f24d60a2
#
_cell.length_a   1.000
_cell.length_b   1.000
_cell.length_c   1.000
_cell.angle_alpha   90.00
_cell.angle_beta   90.00
_cell.angle_gamma   90.00
#
_symmetry.space_group_name_H-M   'P 1'
#
loop_
_entity.id
_entity.type
_entity.pdbx_description
1 polymer ?
#
loop_
_entity_poly.entity_id
_entity_poly.type
_entity_poly.pdbx_seq_one_letter_code
_entity_poly.pdbx_strand_id
1 'polypeptide(L)'
;MESASEPPPRPAPAPAKANSSSPSIFAVLKAYSVPLILFVAALFFQLVVTPRSFPPTHYNVLGVPNYASIEEVTEAYEKLVSQKVSTASVTPVEEMIKARYALELLTNEIWKRDYDNFEIDEQSHVINKIKDQYADAGFSGISGAVMEPNTFDPVVHSFGVINSDNYLSQFRSDKALLIQVYSIGSNRCANFSDTWKRIVALFDGVANTGMVELGDVRLAAHLAEKKSNGRPFFRNGLPTLLAFPLGCSSPRCLHRYSGELSVDAVADWFATTILGLPRILYYSKETMVPNFLAKVKPHKVRVIFFSKTGERASPFIRQAAKTYGTYAAFAFTLWTEDDSTFWWNTFGVESAPAIVFLKDPGVKPFVYHGSVNNSKFVDIMEKNKYQVLPQLRSVTASELGCDARGYSRAGSGVNIWYCVILAGRMSQELNAMRETMRRVQETLNNNMEAPAALAMKQKRLTLTWLDGEAQQKYCLFCMNSEDSYETCGSRKAMIDVPRLLIVRYERNETDDVIDVPKKPRNLFEALNHEEADPASQLVAKYKGSNEVSEIINWISKIIEDGDSRNLPAFKTKSPELVPEDAESLWSAGPQKIVSSSKDMKQGISGFLDSMHDIFSDPRIGPFLLLGALMLFGRTWLRRSQPAQKDVPNPSNPSTDDKERLREKRRTQPRNSLVPPSMTDVAPELASQIELSDSDSD
;
A
#
# COMPACT_ATOMS: atom_id res chain seq x y z
N MET A 1 -35.42 42.69 -82.13
CA MET A 1 -36.73 43.11 -81.58
C MET A 1 -36.77 42.39 -80.19
N GLU A 2 -36.75 42.95 -79.07
CA GLU A 2 -37.04 44.27 -78.54
C GLU A 2 -36.30 44.36 -77.22
N SER A 3 -35.64 45.40 -76.98
CA SER A 3 -34.88 45.85 -75.84
C SER A 3 -35.84 46.07 -74.64
N ALA A 4 -35.47 45.63 -73.48
CA ALA A 4 -36.02 46.14 -72.21
C ALA A 4 -34.86 46.59 -71.33
N SER A 5 -34.85 47.88 -71.11
CA SER A 5 -33.88 48.72 -70.41
C SER A 5 -33.83 48.49 -68.93
N GLU A 6 -32.65 48.37 -68.39
CA GLU A 6 -32.32 48.42 -66.97
C GLU A 6 -32.51 49.85 -66.37
N PRO A 7 -33.07 49.98 -65.15
CA PRO A 7 -33.17 51.24 -64.43
C PRO A 7 -31.84 51.63 -63.76
N PRO A 8 -31.55 52.93 -63.53
CA PRO A 8 -30.26 53.42 -63.04
C PRO A 8 -30.01 53.13 -61.56
N PRO A 9 -28.75 53.04 -61.15
CA PRO A 9 -28.36 52.71 -59.75
C PRO A 9 -28.61 53.93 -58.83
N ARG A 10 -29.13 53.60 -57.64
CA ARG A 10 -29.32 54.55 -56.53
C ARG A 10 -27.97 54.99 -55.96
N PRO A 11 -27.83 56.31 -55.60
CA PRO A 11 -26.63 56.82 -55.00
C PRO A 11 -26.34 56.24 -53.64
N ALA A 12 -25.07 55.93 -53.39
CA ALA A 12 -24.56 55.45 -52.13
C ALA A 12 -24.75 56.48 -51.01
N PRO A 13 -25.14 56.00 -49.75
CA PRO A 13 -25.17 56.93 -48.62
C PRO A 13 -23.78 57.38 -48.23
N ALA A 14 -23.64 58.64 -47.90
CA ALA A 14 -22.42 59.29 -47.46
C ALA A 14 -21.87 58.65 -46.16
N PRO A 15 -20.53 58.60 -45.99
CA PRO A 15 -19.95 58.04 -44.78
C PRO A 15 -20.26 58.92 -43.58
N ALA A 16 -20.90 58.31 -42.57
CA ALA A 16 -21.11 58.93 -41.25
C ALA A 16 -19.70 59.23 -40.64
N LYS A 17 -19.44 60.45 -40.33
CA LYS A 17 -18.27 60.93 -39.61
C LYS A 17 -18.27 60.20 -38.21
N ALA A 18 -17.40 59.25 -38.05
CA ALA A 18 -17.06 58.69 -36.74
C ALA A 18 -16.37 59.80 -35.91
N ASN A 19 -17.09 60.36 -34.98
CA ASN A 19 -16.50 61.18 -33.91
C ASN A 19 -15.64 60.29 -33.05
N SER A 20 -14.35 60.18 -33.35
CA SER A 20 -13.35 59.61 -32.46
C SER A 20 -13.09 60.62 -31.32
N SER A 21 -13.96 60.70 -30.36
CA SER A 21 -13.60 61.29 -29.09
C SER A 21 -12.71 60.27 -28.34
N SER A 22 -11.41 60.53 -28.36
CA SER A 22 -10.48 59.84 -27.49
C SER A 22 -11.02 59.90 -26.05
N PRO A 23 -11.14 58.77 -25.33
CA PRO A 23 -11.67 58.82 -23.97
C PRO A 23 -10.72 59.70 -23.13
N SER A 24 -11.31 60.72 -22.50
CA SER A 24 -10.57 61.62 -21.63
C SER A 24 -9.82 60.74 -20.59
N ILE A 25 -8.55 61.10 -20.36
CA ILE A 25 -7.69 60.42 -19.36
C ILE A 25 -8.42 60.31 -18.02
N PHE A 26 -9.26 61.29 -17.67
CA PHE A 26 -10.13 61.28 -16.50
C PHE A 26 -11.20 60.17 -16.52
N ALA A 27 -11.78 59.84 -17.65
CA ALA A 27 -12.76 58.79 -17.77
C ALA A 27 -12.11 57.41 -17.63
N VAL A 28 -10.91 57.24 -18.16
CA VAL A 28 -10.10 56.00 -17.99
C VAL A 28 -9.64 55.86 -16.54
N LEU A 29 -9.15 56.95 -15.92
CA LEU A 29 -8.73 56.93 -14.51
C LEU A 29 -9.92 56.64 -13.58
N LYS A 30 -11.09 57.17 -13.85
CA LYS A 30 -12.31 56.86 -13.08
C LYS A 30 -12.80 55.44 -13.26
N ALA A 31 -12.66 54.86 -14.47
CA ALA A 31 -13.04 53.48 -14.75
C ALA A 31 -12.10 52.46 -14.05
N TYR A 32 -10.81 52.82 -13.91
CA TYR A 32 -9.82 51.93 -13.28
C TYR A 32 -9.48 52.31 -11.83
N SER A 33 -10.08 53.36 -11.26
CA SER A 33 -9.80 53.81 -9.89
C SER A 33 -10.03 52.73 -8.83
N VAL A 34 -11.15 51.99 -8.91
CA VAL A 34 -11.47 50.93 -7.94
C VAL A 34 -10.49 49.76 -8.04
N PRO A 35 -10.19 49.21 -9.25
CA PRO A 35 -9.15 48.17 -9.36
C PRO A 35 -7.78 48.65 -8.91
N LEU A 36 -7.40 49.86 -9.20
CA LEU A 36 -6.10 50.44 -8.81
C LEU A 36 -6.01 50.60 -7.28
N ILE A 37 -7.07 51.10 -6.63
CA ILE A 37 -7.12 51.22 -5.16
C ILE A 37 -7.03 49.85 -4.50
N LEU A 38 -7.79 48.83 -4.99
CA LEU A 38 -7.72 47.47 -4.47
C LEU A 38 -6.33 46.85 -4.64
N PHE A 39 -5.68 47.10 -5.78
CA PHE A 39 -4.33 46.63 -6.03
C PHE A 39 -3.30 47.28 -5.11
N VAL A 40 -3.38 48.64 -4.93
CA VAL A 40 -2.50 49.35 -3.99
C VAL A 40 -2.76 48.91 -2.55
N ALA A 41 -4.02 48.71 -2.16
CA ALA A 41 -4.38 48.20 -0.83
C ALA A 41 -3.85 46.78 -0.63
N ALA A 42 -3.94 45.89 -1.61
CA ALA A 42 -3.40 44.56 -1.55
C ALA A 42 -1.86 44.56 -1.49
N LEU A 43 -1.20 45.40 -2.26
CA LEU A 43 0.24 45.61 -2.18
C LEU A 43 0.66 46.14 -0.82
N PHE A 44 -0.05 47.11 -0.28
CA PHE A 44 0.21 47.64 1.04
C PHE A 44 0.01 46.58 2.13
N PHE A 45 -1.07 45.82 2.04
CA PHE A 45 -1.33 44.69 2.94
C PHE A 45 -0.20 43.67 2.89
N GLN A 46 0.25 43.27 1.69
CA GLN A 46 1.29 42.27 1.55
C GLN A 46 2.71 42.76 1.86
N LEU A 47 3.03 44.03 1.56
CA LEU A 47 4.39 44.55 1.77
C LEU A 47 4.57 45.12 3.20
N VAL A 48 3.48 45.55 3.84
CA VAL A 48 3.57 46.25 5.14
C VAL A 48 2.90 45.46 6.24
N VAL A 49 1.67 44.95 6.03
CA VAL A 49 0.90 44.29 7.08
C VAL A 49 1.37 42.83 7.25
N THR A 50 1.53 42.11 6.14
CA THR A 50 1.91 40.68 6.20
C THR A 50 3.29 40.47 6.85
N PRO A 51 4.38 41.17 6.48
CA PRO A 51 5.67 41.03 7.16
C PRO A 51 5.65 41.36 8.64
N ARG A 52 4.79 42.32 9.04
CA ARG A 52 4.62 42.69 10.48
C ARG A 52 3.79 41.68 11.26
N SER A 53 3.02 40.84 10.56
CA SER A 53 2.19 39.80 11.18
C SER A 53 2.95 38.50 11.41
N PHE A 54 4.14 38.31 10.81
CA PHE A 54 4.97 37.15 11.09
C PHE A 54 5.66 37.30 12.46
N PRO A 55 5.74 36.22 13.25
CA PRO A 55 6.49 36.27 14.50
C PRO A 55 7.94 36.67 14.21
N PRO A 56 8.52 37.58 15.00
CA PRO A 56 9.91 38.00 14.85
C PRO A 56 10.83 36.76 15.03
N THR A 57 11.90 36.68 14.25
CA THR A 57 12.94 35.67 14.46
C THR A 57 13.61 35.87 15.82
N HIS A 58 14.22 34.84 16.39
CA HIS A 58 14.97 34.98 17.65
C HIS A 58 16.11 36.00 17.55
N TYR A 59 16.70 36.16 16.37
CA TYR A 59 17.66 37.25 16.10
C TYR A 59 17.02 38.63 16.18
N ASN A 60 15.80 38.77 15.64
CA ASN A 60 15.07 40.06 15.72
C ASN A 60 14.63 40.40 17.13
N VAL A 61 14.34 39.39 17.98
CA VAL A 61 14.00 39.60 19.41
C VAL A 61 15.18 40.20 20.16
N LEU A 62 16.41 39.83 19.81
CA LEU A 62 17.63 40.36 20.40
C LEU A 62 18.17 41.61 19.67
N GLY A 63 17.61 41.97 18.53
CA GLY A 63 18.03 43.13 17.75
C GLY A 63 19.37 42.92 17.00
N VAL A 64 19.76 41.69 16.75
CA VAL A 64 21.00 41.33 16.02
C VAL A 64 20.71 40.87 14.60
N PRO A 65 21.68 40.95 13.67
CA PRO A 65 21.52 40.39 12.33
C PRO A 65 21.35 38.86 12.35
N ASN A 66 20.66 38.31 11.36
CA ASN A 66 20.53 36.86 11.23
C ASN A 66 21.92 36.21 11.09
N TYR A 67 22.12 35.08 11.76
CA TYR A 67 23.40 34.33 11.81
C TYR A 67 24.50 35.04 12.59
N ALA A 68 24.18 36.02 13.47
CA ALA A 68 25.13 36.62 14.38
C ALA A 68 25.91 35.56 15.18
N SER A 69 27.16 35.88 15.56
CA SER A 69 27.99 35.02 16.39
C SER A 69 27.43 34.87 17.81
N ILE A 70 27.89 33.83 18.53
CA ILE A 70 27.46 33.61 19.92
C ILE A 70 27.84 34.78 20.80
N GLU A 71 29.01 35.39 20.54
CA GLU A 71 29.50 36.58 21.27
C GLU A 71 28.61 37.78 21.02
N GLU A 72 28.23 38.07 19.77
CA GLU A 72 27.32 39.17 19.39
C GLU A 72 25.94 38.99 20.00
N VAL A 73 25.42 37.75 20.05
CA VAL A 73 24.14 37.40 20.66
C VAL A 73 24.18 37.66 22.17
N THR A 74 25.27 37.28 22.85
CA THR A 74 25.43 37.46 24.29
C THR A 74 25.54 38.93 24.65
N GLU A 75 26.37 39.70 23.93
CA GLU A 75 26.52 41.14 24.11
C GLU A 75 25.19 41.90 23.88
N ALA A 76 24.45 41.55 22.86
CA ALA A 76 23.15 42.16 22.59
C ALA A 76 22.13 41.88 23.68
N TYR A 77 22.11 40.67 24.23
CA TYR A 77 21.24 40.35 25.35
C TYR A 77 21.61 41.15 26.63
N GLU A 78 22.89 41.22 27.00
CA GLU A 78 23.38 42.01 28.14
C GLU A 78 23.03 43.50 28.00
N LYS A 79 23.19 44.07 26.82
CA LYS A 79 22.80 45.42 26.49
C LYS A 79 21.28 45.62 26.62
N LEU A 80 20.48 44.69 26.12
CA LEU A 80 19.04 44.75 26.20
C LEU A 80 18.55 44.69 27.65
N VAL A 81 19.14 43.82 28.49
CA VAL A 81 18.81 43.73 29.94
C VAL A 81 19.23 44.99 30.66
N SER A 82 20.45 45.53 30.46
CA SER A 82 20.93 46.75 31.11
C SER A 82 20.10 48.00 30.75
N GLN A 83 19.70 48.12 29.48
CA GLN A 83 18.81 49.21 29.03
C GLN A 83 17.43 49.15 29.70
N LYS A 84 16.86 47.93 29.80
CA LYS A 84 15.51 47.77 30.36
C LYS A 84 15.49 47.92 31.88
N VAL A 85 16.54 47.55 32.60
CA VAL A 85 16.71 47.76 34.03
C VAL A 85 16.87 49.27 34.34
N SER A 86 17.58 50.03 33.49
CA SER A 86 17.81 51.46 33.73
C SER A 86 16.60 52.36 33.42
N THR A 87 15.66 51.92 32.59
CA THR A 87 14.50 52.74 32.14
C THR A 87 13.28 52.64 33.05
N ALA A 88 13.28 51.81 34.11
CA ALA A 88 12.17 51.63 35.06
C ALA A 88 10.76 51.44 34.40
N SER A 89 10.72 51.18 33.09
CA SER A 89 9.48 50.91 32.36
C SER A 89 9.03 49.47 32.64
N VAL A 90 7.76 49.29 32.97
CA VAL A 90 7.13 47.96 33.12
C VAL A 90 7.16 47.25 31.77
N THR A 91 8.30 46.65 31.46
CA THR A 91 8.37 45.79 30.25
C THR A 91 7.52 44.56 30.45
N PRO A 92 6.72 44.15 29.44
CA PRO A 92 5.97 42.93 29.53
C PRO A 92 6.93 41.75 29.81
N VAL A 93 6.65 40.99 30.85
CA VAL A 93 7.43 39.80 31.28
C VAL A 93 7.66 38.86 30.09
N GLU A 94 6.70 38.82 29.18
CA GLU A 94 6.75 38.05 27.93
C GLU A 94 7.93 38.39 27.01
N GLU A 95 8.26 39.69 26.84
CA GLU A 95 9.40 40.09 25.99
C GLU A 95 10.73 39.64 26.59
N MET A 96 10.86 39.67 27.91
CA MET A 96 12.07 39.21 28.57
C MET A 96 12.22 37.69 28.55
N ILE A 97 11.11 36.96 28.69
CA ILE A 97 11.11 35.49 28.49
C ILE A 97 11.54 35.15 27.08
N LYS A 98 10.99 35.82 26.04
CA LYS A 98 11.39 35.62 24.66
C LYS A 98 12.87 35.96 24.42
N ALA A 99 13.38 37.03 25.00
CA ALA A 99 14.79 37.39 24.87
C ALA A 99 15.70 36.37 25.55
N ARG A 100 15.32 35.89 26.76
CA ARG A 100 16.07 34.83 27.45
C ARG A 100 16.07 33.50 26.67
N TYR A 101 14.91 33.11 26.18
CA TYR A 101 14.75 31.94 25.31
C TYR A 101 15.63 32.05 24.05
N ALA A 102 15.60 33.21 23.36
CA ALA A 102 16.41 33.46 22.18
C ALA A 102 17.90 33.37 22.51
N LEU A 103 18.35 33.91 23.66
CA LEU A 103 19.73 33.75 24.12
C LEU A 103 20.11 32.29 24.28
N GLU A 104 19.34 31.50 25.03
CA GLU A 104 19.63 30.10 25.30
C GLU A 104 19.67 29.27 24.01
N LEU A 105 18.71 29.52 23.09
CA LEU A 105 18.67 28.85 21.79
C LEU A 105 19.90 29.18 20.93
N LEU A 106 20.28 30.47 20.86
CA LEU A 106 21.33 30.94 19.93
C LEU A 106 22.74 30.86 20.50
N THR A 107 22.91 30.59 21.80
CA THR A 107 24.22 30.37 22.45
C THR A 107 24.59 28.89 22.54
N ASN A 108 23.63 27.96 22.40
CA ASN A 108 23.92 26.54 22.29
C ASN A 108 24.28 26.20 20.84
N GLU A 109 25.49 25.70 20.62
CA GLU A 109 26.03 25.41 19.27
C GLU A 109 25.13 24.49 18.46
N ILE A 110 24.54 23.45 19.07
CA ILE A 110 23.71 22.47 18.39
C ILE A 110 22.33 23.07 18.05
N TRP A 111 21.68 23.71 19.01
CA TRP A 111 20.38 24.33 18.79
C TRP A 111 20.44 25.48 17.79
N LYS A 112 21.51 26.30 17.86
CA LYS A 112 21.77 27.36 16.89
C LYS A 112 21.97 26.80 15.49
N ARG A 113 22.80 25.75 15.33
CA ARG A 113 23.00 25.06 14.05
C ARG A 113 21.69 24.56 13.45
N ASP A 114 20.84 23.91 14.26
CA ASP A 114 19.58 23.31 13.81
C ASP A 114 18.56 24.39 13.45
N TYR A 115 18.52 25.48 14.21
CA TYR A 115 17.70 26.64 13.91
C TYR A 115 18.14 27.37 12.64
N ASP A 116 19.43 27.63 12.49
CA ASP A 116 19.99 28.36 11.35
C ASP A 116 19.82 27.63 10.02
N ASN A 117 19.99 26.30 10.02
CA ASN A 117 19.91 25.48 8.80
C ASN A 117 18.51 25.00 8.47
N PHE A 118 17.69 24.66 9.47
CA PHE A 118 16.42 23.97 9.28
C PHE A 118 15.22 24.63 9.97
N GLU A 119 15.44 25.76 10.63
CA GLU A 119 14.41 26.50 11.41
C GLU A 119 13.77 25.60 12.50
N ILE A 120 14.55 24.71 13.12
CA ILE A 120 14.08 23.84 14.19
C ILE A 120 14.00 24.64 15.50
N ASP A 121 12.80 24.74 16.06
CA ASP A 121 12.47 25.39 17.32
C ASP A 121 11.48 24.51 18.11
N GLU A 122 12.00 23.48 18.78
CA GLU A 122 11.17 22.46 19.45
C GLU A 122 10.55 22.94 20.75
N GLN A 123 11.22 23.84 21.45
CA GLN A 123 10.85 24.24 22.81
C GLN A 123 10.08 25.57 22.89
N SER A 124 9.65 26.13 21.75
CA SER A 124 8.90 27.41 21.72
C SER A 124 7.64 27.41 22.60
N HIS A 125 7.03 26.23 22.82
CA HIS A 125 5.89 26.08 23.74
C HIS A 125 6.21 26.40 25.20
N VAL A 126 7.49 26.33 25.62
CA VAL A 126 7.95 26.65 26.97
C VAL A 126 7.75 28.13 27.28
N ILE A 127 7.83 29.01 26.28
CA ILE A 127 7.58 30.43 26.43
C ILE A 127 6.19 30.67 27.04
N ASN A 128 5.17 30.01 26.52
CA ASN A 128 3.80 30.16 27.05
C ASN A 128 3.66 29.55 28.44
N LYS A 129 4.25 28.36 28.67
CA LYS A 129 4.24 27.72 30.00
C LYS A 129 4.87 28.59 31.08
N ILE A 130 6.02 29.22 30.78
CA ILE A 130 6.70 30.11 31.72
C ILE A 130 5.92 31.42 31.91
N LYS A 131 5.34 31.95 30.82
CA LYS A 131 4.47 33.13 30.90
C LYS A 131 3.32 32.91 31.88
N ASP A 132 2.66 31.76 31.83
CA ASP A 132 1.55 31.42 32.71
C ASP A 132 2.02 31.23 34.18
N GLN A 133 3.22 30.68 34.39
CA GLN A 133 3.82 30.50 35.70
C GLN A 133 4.23 31.82 36.38
N TYR A 134 4.68 32.78 35.59
CA TYR A 134 5.23 34.05 36.09
C TYR A 134 4.33 35.26 35.79
N ALA A 135 3.06 35.02 35.49
CA ALA A 135 2.11 36.10 35.17
C ALA A 135 2.03 37.18 36.26
N ASP A 136 2.18 36.80 37.54
CA ASP A 136 2.10 37.67 38.72
C ASP A 136 3.48 38.00 39.34
N ALA A 137 4.56 37.41 38.79
CA ALA A 137 5.93 37.60 39.32
C ALA A 137 6.73 38.58 38.45
N GLY A 138 7.48 39.50 39.08
CA GLY A 138 8.41 40.32 38.31
C GLY A 138 9.56 39.52 37.72
N PHE A 139 10.18 40.02 36.62
CA PHE A 139 11.29 39.39 35.89
C PHE A 139 12.45 38.92 36.79
N SER A 140 12.71 39.60 37.90
CA SER A 140 13.74 39.21 38.89
C SER A 140 13.55 37.81 39.50
N GLY A 141 12.37 37.22 39.36
CA GLY A 141 12.08 35.86 39.81
C GLY A 141 12.54 34.76 38.84
N ILE A 142 12.91 35.07 37.58
CA ILE A 142 13.33 34.10 36.57
C ILE A 142 14.86 33.95 36.67
N SER A 143 15.33 33.16 37.63
CA SER A 143 16.76 32.96 37.89
C SER A 143 17.34 31.69 37.21
N GLY A 144 16.50 30.79 36.64
CA GLY A 144 16.92 29.53 36.02
C GLY A 144 16.95 29.56 34.51
N ALA A 145 17.41 28.46 33.92
CA ALA A 145 17.31 28.21 32.47
C ALA A 145 15.84 28.09 32.07
N VAL A 146 15.49 28.72 30.94
CA VAL A 146 14.14 28.68 30.35
C VAL A 146 13.94 27.42 29.58
N MET A 147 14.97 26.99 28.83
CA MET A 147 14.93 25.75 28.04
C MET A 147 15.22 24.53 28.90
N GLU A 148 14.57 23.44 28.58
CA GLU A 148 14.83 22.16 29.23
C GLU A 148 16.20 21.64 28.80
N PRO A 149 17.00 21.07 29.73
CA PRO A 149 18.31 20.53 29.39
C PRO A 149 18.21 19.38 28.40
N ASN A 150 19.23 19.24 27.56
CA ASN A 150 19.30 18.13 26.62
C ASN A 150 19.51 16.81 27.37
N THR A 151 18.61 15.84 27.14
CA THR A 151 18.62 14.49 27.72
C THR A 151 19.14 13.43 26.74
N PHE A 152 19.63 13.84 25.59
CA PHE A 152 20.09 12.92 24.55
C PHE A 152 21.36 12.18 24.97
N ASP A 153 21.34 10.84 24.91
CA ASP A 153 22.51 9.97 25.11
C ASP A 153 23.06 9.53 23.74
N PRO A 154 24.26 10.01 23.33
CA PRO A 154 24.86 9.64 22.04
C PRO A 154 25.16 8.14 21.90
N VAL A 155 25.43 7.44 23.00
CA VAL A 155 25.77 6.01 22.99
C VAL A 155 24.58 5.15 22.57
N VAL A 156 23.39 5.53 22.96
CA VAL A 156 22.14 4.82 22.66
C VAL A 156 21.77 4.91 21.18
N HIS A 157 22.28 5.91 20.47
CA HIS A 157 21.93 6.23 19.06
C HIS A 157 23.01 5.88 18.04
N SER A 158 24.03 5.09 18.44
CA SER A 158 25.19 4.82 17.59
C SER A 158 24.97 3.76 16.51
N PHE A 159 23.78 3.16 16.40
CA PHE A 159 23.53 2.09 15.43
C PHE A 159 22.81 2.59 14.18
N GLY A 160 23.23 2.11 13.01
CA GLY A 160 22.56 2.39 11.74
C GLY A 160 22.70 3.84 11.26
N VAL A 161 23.75 4.56 11.66
CA VAL A 161 23.97 5.95 11.22
C VAL A 161 24.30 5.99 9.74
N ILE A 162 23.53 6.76 8.99
CA ILE A 162 23.72 7.04 7.58
C ILE A 162 24.29 8.46 7.46
N ASN A 163 25.39 8.57 6.72
CA ASN A 163 26.04 9.84 6.40
C ASN A 163 26.12 10.04 4.89
N SER A 164 26.61 11.20 4.45
CA SER A 164 26.76 11.54 3.04
C SER A 164 27.58 10.51 2.25
N ASP A 165 28.55 9.84 2.88
CA ASP A 165 29.45 8.89 2.22
C ASP A 165 28.78 7.53 1.96
N ASN A 166 27.95 7.06 2.92
CA ASN A 166 27.34 5.74 2.84
C ASN A 166 25.87 5.75 2.37
N TYR A 167 25.25 6.94 2.19
CA TYR A 167 23.86 7.09 1.82
C TYR A 167 23.50 6.33 0.55
N LEU A 168 24.27 6.48 -0.52
CA LEU A 168 23.98 5.82 -1.81
C LEU A 168 24.12 4.30 -1.75
N SER A 169 24.94 3.78 -0.83
CA SER A 169 25.10 2.33 -0.66
C SER A 169 23.87 1.66 -0.08
N GLN A 170 23.04 2.40 0.67
CA GLN A 170 21.78 1.87 1.24
C GLN A 170 20.75 1.44 0.18
N PHE A 171 20.81 2.01 -1.00
CA PHE A 171 19.91 1.69 -2.12
C PHE A 171 20.37 0.52 -3.00
N ARG A 172 21.51 -0.08 -2.71
CA ARG A 172 22.02 -1.27 -3.44
C ARG A 172 21.30 -2.56 -3.04
N SER A 173 20.58 -2.54 -1.93
CA SER A 173 19.83 -3.71 -1.48
C SER A 173 18.45 -3.76 -2.13
N ASP A 174 17.90 -4.97 -2.30
CA ASP A 174 16.54 -5.20 -2.81
C ASP A 174 15.46 -4.99 -1.74
N LYS A 175 15.70 -4.07 -0.81
CA LYS A 175 14.77 -3.75 0.27
C LYS A 175 14.44 -2.27 0.31
N ALA A 176 13.21 -1.95 0.74
CA ALA A 176 12.83 -0.58 1.05
C ALA A 176 13.63 -0.06 2.26
N LEU A 177 13.79 1.26 2.36
CA LEU A 177 14.59 1.91 3.39
C LEU A 177 13.73 2.86 4.22
N LEU A 178 13.79 2.73 5.54
CA LEU A 178 13.18 3.63 6.53
C LEU A 178 14.29 4.43 7.23
N ILE A 179 14.20 5.74 7.18
CA ILE A 179 15.19 6.65 7.78
C ILE A 179 14.53 7.48 8.88
N GLN A 180 15.16 7.58 10.03
CA GLN A 180 14.89 8.59 11.04
C GLN A 180 15.87 9.75 10.88
N VAL A 181 15.36 10.96 10.66
CA VAL A 181 16.17 12.19 10.77
C VAL A 181 16.04 12.71 12.20
N TYR A 182 17.17 12.96 12.84
CA TYR A 182 17.23 13.33 14.25
C TYR A 182 18.30 14.40 14.51
N SER A 183 18.22 15.03 15.67
CA SER A 183 19.27 15.90 16.22
C SER A 183 19.65 15.44 17.61
N ILE A 184 20.94 15.50 17.91
CA ILE A 184 21.47 15.27 19.26
C ILE A 184 21.04 16.37 20.24
N GLY A 185 20.54 17.50 19.76
CA GLY A 185 19.99 18.58 20.58
C GLY A 185 18.51 18.46 20.89
N SER A 186 17.82 17.43 20.35
CA SER A 186 16.38 17.29 20.42
C SER A 186 15.93 16.32 21.53
N ASN A 187 15.21 16.84 22.53
CA ASN A 187 14.61 16.01 23.58
C ASN A 187 13.51 15.08 23.01
N ARG A 188 12.79 15.49 21.96
CA ARG A 188 11.80 14.66 21.29
C ARG A 188 12.46 13.46 20.63
N CYS A 189 13.64 13.62 20.03
CA CYS A 189 14.41 12.53 19.48
C CYS A 189 14.91 11.58 20.57
N ALA A 190 15.36 12.10 21.71
CA ALA A 190 15.74 11.29 22.86
C ALA A 190 14.59 10.41 23.35
N ASN A 191 13.40 11.00 23.56
CA ASN A 191 12.20 10.27 23.99
C ASN A 191 11.72 9.23 22.98
N PHE A 192 11.99 9.43 21.69
CA PHE A 192 11.61 8.48 20.63
C PHE A 192 12.60 7.32 20.46
N SER A 193 13.77 7.36 21.08
CA SER A 193 14.85 6.40 20.82
C SER A 193 14.46 4.94 21.08
N ASP A 194 13.76 4.67 22.18
CA ASP A 194 13.32 3.29 22.50
C ASP A 194 12.21 2.82 21.57
N THR A 195 11.32 3.71 21.16
CA THR A 195 10.32 3.44 20.11
C THR A 195 11.02 3.09 18.79
N TRP A 196 12.05 3.86 18.40
CA TRP A 196 12.84 3.59 17.21
C TRP A 196 13.53 2.23 17.23
N LYS A 197 14.17 1.85 18.35
CA LYS A 197 14.79 0.52 18.50
C LYS A 197 13.79 -0.61 18.28
N ARG A 198 12.58 -0.47 18.84
CA ARG A 198 11.49 -1.45 18.65
C ARG A 198 11.03 -1.49 17.19
N ILE A 199 10.92 -0.34 16.51
CA ILE A 199 10.59 -0.26 15.08
C ILE A 199 11.65 -0.98 14.26
N VAL A 200 12.95 -0.70 14.48
CA VAL A 200 14.08 -1.36 13.79
C VAL A 200 14.00 -2.88 13.95
N ALA A 201 13.78 -3.35 15.17
CA ALA A 201 13.66 -4.80 15.45
C ALA A 201 12.48 -5.45 14.71
N LEU A 202 11.35 -4.74 14.54
CA LEU A 202 10.19 -5.24 13.79
C LEU A 202 10.44 -5.37 12.29
N PHE A 203 11.32 -4.53 11.74
CA PHE A 203 11.65 -4.55 10.31
C PHE A 203 12.88 -5.38 9.96
N ASP A 204 13.51 -6.02 10.95
CA ASP A 204 14.65 -6.89 10.71
C ASP A 204 14.33 -7.97 9.67
N GLY A 205 15.19 -8.08 8.66
CA GLY A 205 15.02 -8.98 7.52
C GLY A 205 13.99 -8.55 6.46
N VAL A 206 13.09 -7.58 6.76
CA VAL A 206 12.02 -7.10 5.86
C VAL A 206 12.40 -5.82 5.12
N ALA A 207 13.02 -4.87 5.84
CA ALA A 207 13.44 -3.58 5.29
C ALA A 207 14.77 -3.14 5.89
N ASN A 208 15.44 -2.22 5.22
CA ASN A 208 16.60 -1.53 5.79
C ASN A 208 16.13 -0.36 6.66
N THR A 209 16.85 -0.10 7.72
CA THR A 209 16.59 1.03 8.61
C THR A 209 17.88 1.80 8.87
N GLY A 210 17.75 3.11 9.07
CA GLY A 210 18.91 3.93 9.38
C GLY A 210 18.54 5.26 10.02
N MET A 211 19.56 5.97 10.49
CA MET A 211 19.41 7.26 11.17
C MET A 211 20.31 8.30 10.50
N VAL A 212 19.80 9.51 10.29
CA VAL A 212 20.54 10.65 9.73
C VAL A 212 20.53 11.78 10.76
N GLU A 213 21.71 12.22 11.19
CA GLU A 213 21.86 13.34 12.12
C GLU A 213 21.89 14.67 11.34
N LEU A 214 21.26 15.72 11.88
CA LEU A 214 21.21 17.05 11.25
C LEU A 214 22.59 17.69 11.06
N GLY A 215 23.62 17.26 11.79
CA GLY A 215 25.01 17.71 11.61
C GLY A 215 25.60 17.38 10.25
N ASP A 216 25.14 16.30 9.59
CA ASP A 216 25.38 16.13 8.16
C ASP A 216 24.42 17.03 7.35
N VAL A 217 24.71 18.33 7.38
CA VAL A 217 23.84 19.36 6.78
C VAL A 217 23.55 19.08 5.31
N ARG A 218 24.50 18.51 4.56
CA ARG A 218 24.31 18.20 3.13
C ARG A 218 23.25 17.12 2.92
N LEU A 219 23.35 16.04 3.65
CA LEU A 219 22.41 14.93 3.56
C LEU A 219 21.06 15.32 4.14
N ALA A 220 21.03 15.97 5.30
CA ALA A 220 19.80 16.46 5.92
C ALA A 220 19.05 17.44 5.01
N ALA A 221 19.73 18.38 4.36
CA ALA A 221 19.12 19.32 3.40
C ALA A 221 18.62 18.63 2.12
N HIS A 222 19.28 17.53 1.71
CA HIS A 222 18.80 16.70 0.59
C HIS A 222 17.49 15.97 0.94
N LEU A 223 17.32 15.56 2.18
CA LEU A 223 16.14 14.85 2.68
C LEU A 223 15.00 15.79 3.11
N ALA A 224 15.32 17.03 3.44
CA ALA A 224 14.38 18.05 3.89
C ALA A 224 13.40 18.49 2.78
N GLU A 225 12.28 19.08 3.17
CA GLU A 225 11.42 19.84 2.30
C GLU A 225 12.07 21.19 1.99
N LYS A 226 11.68 21.81 0.88
CA LYS A 226 12.18 23.13 0.51
C LYS A 226 11.04 24.13 0.53
N LYS A 227 11.21 25.24 1.24
CA LYS A 227 10.31 26.38 1.16
C LYS A 227 10.43 27.06 -0.23
N SER A 228 9.50 27.94 -0.54
CA SER A 228 9.53 28.75 -1.77
C SER A 228 10.81 29.57 -1.95
N ASN A 229 11.45 29.95 -0.85
CA ASN A 229 12.74 30.64 -0.82
C ASN A 229 13.96 29.71 -0.97
N GLY A 230 13.74 28.39 -1.16
CA GLY A 230 14.77 27.37 -1.29
C GLY A 230 15.38 26.87 0.02
N ARG A 231 14.98 27.41 1.18
CA ARG A 231 15.49 26.94 2.48
C ARG A 231 14.94 25.56 2.84
N PRO A 232 15.79 24.64 3.33
CA PRO A 232 15.36 23.35 3.79
C PRO A 232 14.63 23.46 5.14
N PHE A 233 13.60 22.65 5.36
CA PHE A 233 12.87 22.57 6.61
C PHE A 233 12.23 21.19 6.78
N PHE A 234 11.85 20.86 8.02
CA PHE A 234 11.11 19.66 8.36
C PHE A 234 9.74 20.06 8.91
N ARG A 235 8.67 19.81 8.15
CA ARG A 235 7.29 20.27 8.42
C ARG A 235 6.78 19.86 9.81
N ASN A 236 7.06 18.64 10.23
CA ASN A 236 6.59 18.08 11.50
C ASN A 236 7.64 18.18 12.62
N GLY A 237 8.73 18.93 12.39
CA GLY A 237 9.85 18.97 13.32
C GLY A 237 10.61 17.64 13.39
N LEU A 238 11.28 17.40 14.52
CA LEU A 238 12.05 16.18 14.77
C LEU A 238 11.37 15.32 15.85
N PRO A 239 11.59 13.97 15.82
CA PRO A 239 12.19 13.21 14.74
C PRO A 239 11.29 13.16 13.51
N THR A 240 11.89 13.21 12.31
CA THR A 240 11.16 13.03 11.06
C THR A 240 11.44 11.63 10.51
N LEU A 241 10.40 10.90 10.12
CA LEU A 241 10.51 9.57 9.51
C LEU A 241 10.29 9.66 8.00
N LEU A 242 11.25 9.10 7.26
CA LEU A 242 11.30 9.12 5.81
C LEU A 242 11.39 7.70 5.28
N ALA A 243 10.65 7.40 4.22
CA ALA A 243 10.65 6.07 3.63
C ALA A 243 10.91 6.12 2.13
N PHE A 244 11.78 5.23 1.67
CA PHE A 244 12.09 5.01 0.27
C PHE A 244 11.55 3.64 -0.14
N PRO A 245 10.55 3.57 -1.03
CA PRO A 245 10.10 2.32 -1.61
C PRO A 245 11.22 1.62 -2.38
N LEU A 246 11.05 0.33 -2.65
CA LEU A 246 11.98 -0.43 -3.48
C LEU A 246 12.17 0.23 -4.86
N GLY A 247 13.43 0.37 -5.29
CA GLY A 247 13.78 1.03 -6.55
C GLY A 247 13.76 2.57 -6.54
N CYS A 248 13.47 3.17 -5.39
CA CYS A 248 13.48 4.62 -5.20
C CYS A 248 14.75 5.07 -4.50
N SER A 249 15.52 5.97 -5.13
CA SER A 249 16.74 6.57 -4.56
C SER A 249 16.72 8.11 -4.59
N SER A 250 15.62 8.72 -5.03
CA SER A 250 15.53 10.16 -5.20
C SER A 250 14.50 10.80 -4.25
N PRO A 251 14.67 12.09 -3.89
CA PRO A 251 13.69 12.80 -3.06
C PRO A 251 12.28 12.91 -3.67
N ARG A 252 12.11 12.63 -4.97
CA ARG A 252 10.81 12.70 -5.64
C ARG A 252 9.87 11.55 -5.31
N CYS A 253 10.42 10.39 -4.98
CA CYS A 253 9.67 9.20 -4.60
C CYS A 253 9.74 8.89 -3.09
N LEU A 254 10.28 9.83 -2.32
CA LEU A 254 10.36 9.77 -0.87
C LEU A 254 8.99 9.99 -0.25
N HIS A 255 8.61 9.12 0.67
CA HIS A 255 7.40 9.27 1.48
C HIS A 255 7.76 9.78 2.86
N ARG A 256 7.04 10.81 3.32
CA ARG A 256 7.19 11.37 4.66
C ARG A 256 6.07 10.89 5.56
N TYR A 257 6.44 10.49 6.75
CA TYR A 257 5.46 10.10 7.76
C TYR A 257 4.93 11.33 8.50
N SER A 258 3.62 11.43 8.65
CA SER A 258 2.96 12.54 9.34
C SER A 258 2.00 12.07 10.44
N GLY A 259 2.03 10.78 10.79
CA GLY A 259 1.18 10.21 11.82
C GLY A 259 1.78 10.28 13.22
N GLU A 260 1.17 9.54 14.14
CA GLU A 260 1.63 9.39 15.52
C GLU A 260 2.97 8.64 15.59
N LEU A 261 3.90 9.09 16.41
CA LEU A 261 5.22 8.50 16.59
C LEU A 261 5.17 7.29 17.56
N SER A 262 4.28 6.33 17.29
CA SER A 262 4.18 5.07 18.02
C SER A 262 4.70 3.90 17.17
N VAL A 263 5.12 2.81 17.83
CA VAL A 263 5.63 1.61 17.16
C VAL A 263 4.61 1.08 16.16
N ASP A 264 3.36 0.93 16.60
CA ASP A 264 2.29 0.33 15.80
C ASP A 264 1.89 1.19 14.61
N ALA A 265 1.77 2.51 14.82
CA ALA A 265 1.36 3.42 13.76
C ALA A 265 2.43 3.51 12.65
N VAL A 266 3.69 3.64 13.02
CA VAL A 266 4.82 3.68 12.07
C VAL A 266 4.97 2.35 11.34
N ALA A 267 4.91 1.22 12.08
CA ALA A 267 5.03 -0.11 11.49
C ALA A 267 3.88 -0.41 10.53
N ASP A 268 2.64 -0.08 10.89
CA ASP A 268 1.49 -0.28 10.00
C ASP A 268 1.56 0.61 8.75
N TRP A 269 1.91 1.90 8.92
CA TRP A 269 2.10 2.79 7.78
C TRP A 269 3.16 2.28 6.81
N PHE A 270 4.34 1.96 7.33
CA PHE A 270 5.44 1.51 6.47
C PHE A 270 5.11 0.18 5.79
N ALA A 271 4.58 -0.79 6.54
CA ALA A 271 4.19 -2.08 6.00
C ALA A 271 3.07 -1.97 4.94
N THR A 272 2.07 -1.10 5.16
CA THR A 272 0.92 -0.97 4.27
C THR A 272 1.22 -0.07 3.07
N THR A 273 1.79 1.12 3.33
CA THR A 273 1.95 2.16 2.30
C THR A 273 3.20 1.96 1.47
N ILE A 274 4.32 1.58 2.10
CA ILE A 274 5.62 1.48 1.44
C ILE A 274 5.85 0.08 0.88
N LEU A 275 5.62 -0.96 1.70
CA LEU A 275 5.87 -2.35 1.30
C LEU A 275 4.66 -2.98 0.59
N GLY A 276 3.48 -2.36 0.64
CA GLY A 276 2.24 -2.90 0.07
C GLY A 276 1.89 -4.28 0.66
N LEU A 277 2.09 -4.46 1.96
CA LEU A 277 1.80 -5.71 2.65
C LEU A 277 0.33 -5.79 3.06
N PRO A 278 -0.30 -6.97 2.95
CA PRO A 278 -1.69 -7.15 3.36
C PRO A 278 -1.84 -6.99 4.88
N ARG A 279 -2.98 -6.50 5.32
CA ARG A 279 -3.38 -6.57 6.72
C ARG A 279 -3.96 -7.95 7.01
N ILE A 280 -3.65 -8.50 8.17
CA ILE A 280 -4.18 -9.77 8.65
C ILE A 280 -5.19 -9.45 9.75
N LEU A 281 -6.42 -9.96 9.59
CA LEU A 281 -7.54 -9.62 10.46
C LEU A 281 -7.59 -10.55 11.69
N TYR A 282 -8.16 -10.01 12.78
CA TYR A 282 -8.54 -10.75 13.97
C TYR A 282 -9.93 -11.32 13.83
N TYR A 283 -10.12 -12.55 14.31
CA TYR A 283 -11.40 -13.23 14.33
C TYR A 283 -11.66 -13.79 15.74
N SER A 284 -12.86 -13.59 16.25
CA SER A 284 -13.34 -14.22 17.48
C SER A 284 -13.77 -15.67 17.20
N LYS A 285 -14.06 -16.45 18.26
CA LYS A 285 -14.57 -17.81 18.14
C LYS A 285 -15.85 -17.90 17.30
N GLU A 286 -16.75 -16.90 17.41
CA GLU A 286 -18.00 -16.85 16.67
C GLU A 286 -17.78 -16.52 15.19
N THR A 287 -16.81 -15.67 14.89
CA THR A 287 -16.54 -15.16 13.52
C THR A 287 -15.51 -15.98 12.76
N MET A 288 -14.70 -16.79 13.43
CA MET A 288 -13.64 -17.60 12.82
C MET A 288 -14.18 -18.54 11.74
N VAL A 289 -15.23 -19.29 12.06
CA VAL A 289 -15.81 -20.25 11.10
C VAL A 289 -16.49 -19.55 9.93
N PRO A 290 -17.51 -18.66 10.13
CA PRO A 290 -18.26 -18.08 9.01
C PRO A 290 -17.46 -17.08 8.20
N ASN A 291 -16.56 -16.32 8.80
CA ASN A 291 -15.87 -15.23 8.15
C ASN A 291 -14.48 -15.56 7.64
N PHE A 292 -13.81 -16.55 8.21
CA PHE A 292 -12.48 -16.98 7.76
C PHE A 292 -12.50 -18.40 7.19
N LEU A 293 -12.78 -19.44 7.99
CA LEU A 293 -12.64 -20.83 7.55
C LEU A 293 -13.52 -21.18 6.36
N ALA A 294 -14.77 -20.68 6.32
CA ALA A 294 -15.71 -20.92 5.23
C ALA A 294 -15.40 -20.12 3.96
N LYS A 295 -14.76 -18.94 4.09
CA LYS A 295 -14.46 -18.07 2.97
C LYS A 295 -13.12 -18.37 2.28
N VAL A 296 -12.22 -19.03 3.00
CA VAL A 296 -10.91 -19.41 2.43
C VAL A 296 -11.09 -20.50 1.39
N LYS A 297 -10.53 -20.28 0.19
CA LYS A 297 -10.55 -21.25 -0.89
C LYS A 297 -10.02 -22.61 -0.44
N PRO A 298 -10.58 -23.72 -0.94
CA PRO A 298 -10.33 -25.08 -0.43
C PRO A 298 -8.88 -25.55 -0.60
N HIS A 299 -8.15 -24.98 -1.54
CA HIS A 299 -6.75 -25.32 -1.80
C HIS A 299 -5.75 -24.63 -0.86
N LYS A 300 -6.19 -23.62 -0.09
CA LYS A 300 -5.28 -22.88 0.79
C LYS A 300 -5.19 -23.51 2.16
N VAL A 301 -3.98 -23.61 2.65
CA VAL A 301 -3.73 -23.90 4.08
C VAL A 301 -4.19 -22.70 4.90
N ARG A 302 -4.90 -22.95 5.99
CA ARG A 302 -5.36 -21.90 6.90
C ARG A 302 -4.38 -21.77 8.04
N VAL A 303 -3.76 -20.61 8.18
CA VAL A 303 -2.76 -20.30 9.21
C VAL A 303 -3.37 -19.34 10.20
N ILE A 304 -3.51 -19.77 11.46
CA ILE A 304 -4.15 -18.97 12.51
C ILE A 304 -3.11 -18.70 13.59
N PHE A 305 -2.91 -17.42 13.89
CA PHE A 305 -2.03 -16.95 14.96
C PHE A 305 -2.85 -16.68 16.21
N PHE A 306 -2.41 -17.22 17.33
CA PHE A 306 -2.96 -16.96 18.65
C PHE A 306 -2.08 -15.96 19.39
N SER A 307 -2.61 -14.78 19.69
CA SER A 307 -1.94 -13.70 20.43
C SER A 307 -2.59 -13.51 21.80
N LYS A 308 -1.78 -13.18 22.82
CA LYS A 308 -2.27 -12.78 24.15
C LYS A 308 -2.63 -11.29 24.23
N THR A 309 -1.97 -10.46 23.45
CA THR A 309 -1.96 -9.00 23.61
C THR A 309 -2.81 -8.26 22.58
N GLY A 310 -3.32 -8.97 21.56
CA GLY A 310 -4.04 -8.33 20.46
C GLY A 310 -3.17 -7.44 19.56
N GLU A 311 -1.85 -7.64 19.59
CA GLU A 311 -0.90 -6.87 18.79
C GLU A 311 -1.16 -7.00 17.28
N ARG A 312 -0.86 -5.96 16.53
CA ARG A 312 -0.92 -6.04 15.07
C ARG A 312 0.09 -7.05 14.54
N ALA A 313 -0.26 -7.70 13.44
CA ALA A 313 0.64 -8.62 12.76
C ALA A 313 1.97 -7.94 12.43
N SER A 314 3.07 -8.53 12.89
CA SER A 314 4.41 -8.01 12.61
C SER A 314 4.69 -7.96 11.09
N PRO A 315 5.53 -7.03 10.62
CA PRO A 315 5.83 -6.88 9.19
C PRO A 315 6.31 -8.17 8.53
N PHE A 316 7.09 -9.02 9.19
CA PHE A 316 7.56 -10.28 8.62
C PHE A 316 6.41 -11.30 8.43
N ILE A 317 5.42 -11.35 9.33
CA ILE A 317 4.22 -12.18 9.16
C ILE A 317 3.40 -11.68 7.98
N ARG A 318 3.25 -10.36 7.85
CA ARG A 318 2.56 -9.73 6.71
C ARG A 318 3.30 -9.97 5.40
N GLN A 319 4.64 -9.93 5.42
CA GLN A 319 5.48 -10.28 4.26
C GLN A 319 5.26 -11.74 3.87
N ALA A 320 5.26 -12.65 4.83
CA ALA A 320 4.96 -14.06 4.57
C ALA A 320 3.54 -14.25 4.03
N ALA A 321 2.54 -13.52 4.55
CA ALA A 321 1.18 -13.56 4.01
C ALA A 321 1.11 -13.11 2.54
N LYS A 322 1.94 -12.15 2.13
CA LYS A 322 2.08 -11.75 0.73
C LYS A 322 2.77 -12.83 -0.11
N THR A 323 3.89 -13.36 0.37
CA THR A 323 4.69 -14.37 -0.34
C THR A 323 3.95 -15.69 -0.49
N TYR A 324 3.31 -16.16 0.58
CA TYR A 324 2.58 -17.44 0.61
C TYR A 324 1.09 -17.29 0.31
N GLY A 325 0.62 -16.13 -0.13
CA GLY A 325 -0.81 -15.87 -0.36
C GLY A 325 -1.48 -16.80 -1.38
N THR A 326 -0.71 -17.40 -2.30
CA THR A 326 -1.17 -18.41 -3.25
C THR A 326 -1.38 -19.80 -2.62
N TYR A 327 -0.69 -20.09 -1.51
CA TYR A 327 -0.71 -21.38 -0.81
C TYR A 327 -1.50 -21.36 0.49
N ALA A 328 -1.55 -20.22 1.17
CA ALA A 328 -2.12 -20.11 2.50
C ALA A 328 -2.95 -18.82 2.67
N ALA A 329 -3.90 -18.88 3.61
CA ALA A 329 -4.62 -17.72 4.11
C ALA A 329 -4.32 -17.55 5.61
N PHE A 330 -4.25 -16.30 6.06
CA PHE A 330 -3.76 -15.94 7.39
C PHE A 330 -4.83 -15.22 8.19
N ALA A 331 -4.93 -15.56 9.47
CA ALA A 331 -5.82 -14.95 10.44
C ALA A 331 -5.14 -14.81 11.80
N PHE A 332 -5.60 -13.87 12.60
CA PHE A 332 -5.29 -13.76 14.02
C PHE A 332 -6.51 -14.06 14.87
N THR A 333 -6.28 -14.53 16.09
CA THR A 333 -7.28 -14.59 17.14
C THR A 333 -6.66 -14.21 18.48
N LEU A 334 -7.44 -13.53 19.30
CA LEU A 334 -7.05 -13.25 20.67
C LEU A 334 -7.27 -14.51 21.51
N TRP A 335 -6.23 -14.97 22.18
CA TRP A 335 -6.33 -16.07 23.11
C TRP A 335 -6.64 -15.53 24.52
N THR A 336 -7.76 -15.97 25.07
CA THR A 336 -8.18 -15.66 26.45
C THR A 336 -8.33 -16.96 27.24
N GLU A 337 -8.21 -16.88 28.54
CA GLU A 337 -8.38 -18.07 29.41
C GLU A 337 -9.82 -18.63 29.34
N ASP A 338 -10.82 -17.75 29.19
CA ASP A 338 -12.23 -18.12 29.05
C ASP A 338 -12.50 -18.98 27.82
N ASP A 339 -11.78 -18.72 26.71
CA ASP A 339 -11.92 -19.45 25.45
C ASP A 339 -10.94 -20.64 25.34
N SER A 340 -10.07 -20.87 26.32
CA SER A 340 -8.99 -21.86 26.27
C SER A 340 -9.51 -23.28 25.99
N THR A 341 -10.59 -23.68 26.64
CA THR A 341 -11.21 -24.99 26.43
C THR A 341 -11.75 -25.17 25.02
N PHE A 342 -12.34 -24.13 24.46
CA PHE A 342 -12.80 -24.11 23.05
C PHE A 342 -11.63 -24.29 22.07
N TRP A 343 -10.56 -23.52 22.24
CA TRP A 343 -9.40 -23.58 21.33
C TRP A 343 -8.63 -24.90 21.48
N TRP A 344 -8.55 -25.44 22.69
CA TRP A 344 -7.99 -26.79 22.93
C TRP A 344 -8.77 -27.86 22.19
N ASN A 345 -10.08 -27.91 22.37
CA ASN A 345 -10.93 -28.89 21.71
C ASN A 345 -10.99 -28.79 20.22
N THR A 346 -10.90 -27.54 19.68
CA THR A 346 -11.05 -27.28 18.25
C THR A 346 -9.72 -27.45 17.50
N PHE A 347 -8.64 -26.95 18.03
CA PHE A 347 -7.36 -26.88 17.32
C PHE A 347 -6.17 -27.49 18.08
N GLY A 348 -6.34 -27.86 19.33
CA GLY A 348 -5.27 -28.38 20.20
C GLY A 348 -4.33 -27.28 20.71
N VAL A 349 -4.84 -26.07 20.89
CA VAL A 349 -4.04 -24.92 21.39
C VAL A 349 -4.16 -24.81 22.89
N GLU A 350 -3.05 -25.04 23.60
CA GLU A 350 -2.99 -25.00 25.08
C GLU A 350 -2.76 -23.56 25.58
N SER A 351 -1.97 -22.79 24.86
CA SER A 351 -1.59 -21.44 25.27
C SER A 351 -1.11 -20.59 24.08
N ALA A 352 -1.19 -19.28 24.20
CA ALA A 352 -0.58 -18.35 23.26
C ALA A 352 0.79 -17.86 23.80
N PRO A 353 1.73 -17.46 22.92
CA PRO A 353 1.60 -17.40 21.47
C PRO A 353 1.67 -18.78 20.80
N ALA A 354 0.81 -19.02 19.81
CA ALA A 354 0.80 -20.26 19.04
C ALA A 354 0.42 -20.01 17.58
N ILE A 355 0.83 -20.91 16.68
CA ILE A 355 0.49 -20.88 15.27
C ILE A 355 -0.12 -22.22 14.89
N VAL A 356 -1.31 -22.18 14.32
CA VAL A 356 -2.06 -23.36 13.89
C VAL A 356 -2.11 -23.44 12.38
N PHE A 357 -1.81 -24.61 11.83
CA PHE A 357 -1.91 -24.91 10.40
C PHE A 357 -3.02 -25.93 10.17
N LEU A 358 -4.10 -25.51 9.52
CA LEU A 358 -5.18 -26.39 9.07
C LEU A 358 -4.95 -26.70 7.60
N LYS A 359 -4.45 -27.91 7.32
CA LYS A 359 -4.06 -28.32 5.96
C LYS A 359 -5.24 -28.83 5.15
N ASP A 360 -5.95 -29.80 5.68
CA ASP A 360 -7.08 -30.45 5.00
C ASP A 360 -8.24 -30.68 6.00
N PRO A 361 -9.49 -30.73 5.51
CA PRO A 361 -10.62 -31.17 6.34
C PRO A 361 -10.37 -32.58 6.89
N GLY A 362 -10.65 -32.79 8.19
CA GLY A 362 -10.47 -34.08 8.85
C GLY A 362 -9.04 -34.45 9.24
N VAL A 363 -8.05 -33.62 8.91
CA VAL A 363 -6.66 -33.81 9.33
C VAL A 363 -6.39 -33.04 10.63
N LYS A 364 -5.70 -33.68 11.58
CA LYS A 364 -5.32 -33.05 12.85
C LYS A 364 -4.49 -31.77 12.57
N PRO A 365 -4.82 -30.64 13.19
CA PRO A 365 -4.04 -29.42 13.05
C PRO A 365 -2.58 -29.61 13.47
N PHE A 366 -1.67 -28.96 12.73
CA PHE A 366 -0.29 -28.81 13.19
C PHE A 366 -0.20 -27.54 14.02
N VAL A 367 0.19 -27.66 15.30
CA VAL A 367 0.31 -26.54 16.22
C VAL A 367 1.77 -26.31 16.58
N TYR A 368 2.24 -25.10 16.39
CA TYR A 368 3.53 -24.63 16.86
C TYR A 368 3.31 -23.69 18.05
N HIS A 369 3.94 -23.98 19.19
CA HIS A 369 3.88 -23.15 20.40
C HIS A 369 5.14 -22.29 20.55
N GLY A 370 4.97 -21.07 21.02
CA GLY A 370 6.04 -20.11 21.30
C GLY A 370 6.20 -19.03 20.25
N SER A 371 7.04 -18.06 20.59
CA SER A 371 7.37 -16.93 19.70
C SER A 371 8.22 -17.38 18.52
N VAL A 372 8.06 -16.70 17.40
CA VAL A 372 8.84 -16.94 16.17
C VAL A 372 9.51 -15.66 15.71
N ASN A 373 10.71 -15.79 15.20
CA ASN A 373 11.38 -14.76 14.41
C ASN A 373 11.15 -15.03 12.91
N ASN A 374 11.56 -14.10 12.06
CA ASN A 374 11.36 -14.19 10.61
C ASN A 374 11.92 -15.49 10.01
N SER A 375 13.17 -15.83 10.28
CA SER A 375 13.83 -17.03 9.73
C SER A 375 13.10 -18.31 10.11
N LYS A 376 12.80 -18.48 11.40
CA LYS A 376 12.10 -19.66 11.91
C LYS A 376 10.68 -19.78 11.34
N PHE A 377 10.00 -18.64 11.16
CA PHE A 377 8.67 -18.64 10.58
C PHE A 377 8.69 -19.06 9.11
N VAL A 378 9.64 -18.60 8.32
CA VAL A 378 9.83 -19.04 6.94
C VAL A 378 10.06 -20.54 6.86
N ASP A 379 10.92 -21.11 7.72
CA ASP A 379 11.16 -22.56 7.78
C ASP A 379 9.90 -23.36 8.11
N ILE A 380 9.08 -22.86 9.05
CA ILE A 380 7.80 -23.49 9.41
C ILE A 380 6.84 -23.41 8.22
N MET A 381 6.76 -22.27 7.54
CA MET A 381 5.90 -22.07 6.37
C MET A 381 6.29 -23.00 5.23
N GLU A 382 7.59 -23.08 4.88
CA GLU A 382 8.07 -23.99 3.82
C GLU A 382 7.68 -25.44 4.06
N LYS A 383 7.73 -25.91 5.31
CA LYS A 383 7.32 -27.28 5.69
C LYS A 383 5.80 -27.49 5.69
N ASN A 384 5.02 -26.41 5.80
CA ASN A 384 3.57 -26.50 6.02
C ASN A 384 2.73 -25.79 4.96
N LYS A 385 3.33 -25.22 3.91
CA LYS A 385 2.61 -24.47 2.87
C LYS A 385 1.68 -25.31 1.99
N TYR A 386 1.91 -26.64 1.94
CA TYR A 386 1.06 -27.53 1.16
C TYR A 386 0.05 -28.26 2.03
N GLN A 387 -1.09 -28.56 1.42
CA GLN A 387 -2.02 -29.56 1.92
C GLN A 387 -1.36 -30.94 1.96
N VAL A 388 -1.90 -31.88 2.74
CA VAL A 388 -1.41 -33.28 2.76
C VAL A 388 -1.58 -33.91 1.38
N LEU A 389 -2.77 -33.73 0.77
CA LEU A 389 -3.00 -34.03 -0.64
C LEU A 389 -3.09 -32.70 -1.41
N PRO A 390 -2.03 -32.26 -2.08
CA PRO A 390 -1.98 -30.94 -2.73
C PRO A 390 -2.91 -30.88 -3.94
N GLN A 391 -3.47 -29.69 -4.20
CA GLN A 391 -4.25 -29.44 -5.41
C GLN A 391 -3.32 -29.18 -6.61
N LEU A 392 -3.64 -29.78 -7.74
CA LEU A 392 -3.02 -29.50 -9.02
C LEU A 392 -3.58 -28.18 -9.58
N ARG A 393 -2.74 -27.16 -9.62
CA ARG A 393 -3.07 -25.79 -10.04
C ARG A 393 -1.95 -25.25 -10.95
N SER A 394 -2.21 -24.17 -11.68
CA SER A 394 -1.20 -23.50 -12.52
C SER A 394 0.09 -23.14 -11.77
N VAL A 395 0.00 -22.76 -10.49
CA VAL A 395 1.16 -22.41 -9.65
C VAL A 395 1.83 -23.61 -9.01
N THR A 396 1.15 -24.75 -8.82
CA THR A 396 1.69 -25.93 -8.15
C THR A 396 2.12 -27.05 -9.11
N ALA A 397 1.65 -27.03 -10.34
CA ALA A 397 1.88 -28.11 -11.31
C ALA A 397 3.37 -28.42 -11.52
N SER A 398 4.18 -27.40 -11.72
CA SER A 398 5.64 -27.55 -11.90
C SER A 398 6.32 -28.08 -10.64
N GLU A 399 5.97 -27.54 -9.45
CA GLU A 399 6.55 -27.98 -8.17
C GLU A 399 6.14 -29.40 -7.79
N LEU A 400 4.95 -29.85 -8.22
CA LEU A 400 4.44 -31.20 -8.03
C LEU A 400 4.98 -32.19 -9.06
N GLY A 401 5.64 -31.71 -10.10
CA GLY A 401 6.08 -32.53 -11.22
C GLY A 401 4.93 -33.07 -12.08
N CYS A 402 3.78 -32.37 -12.07
CA CYS A 402 2.58 -32.72 -12.83
C CYS A 402 2.32 -31.72 -13.96
N ASP A 403 3.37 -31.23 -14.58
CA ASP A 403 3.33 -30.32 -15.72
C ASP A 403 3.86 -31.02 -16.98
N ALA A 404 3.16 -30.80 -18.07
CA ALA A 404 3.54 -31.31 -19.40
C ALA A 404 4.91 -30.85 -19.89
N ARG A 405 5.42 -29.73 -19.35
CA ARG A 405 6.73 -29.17 -19.69
C ARG A 405 7.93 -29.92 -19.09
N GLY A 406 7.68 -30.98 -18.35
CA GLY A 406 8.68 -32.01 -18.12
C GLY A 406 9.64 -31.79 -16.95
N TYR A 407 9.24 -31.12 -15.87
CA TYR A 407 10.08 -31.05 -14.68
C TYR A 407 9.71 -32.15 -13.68
N SER A 408 10.56 -33.15 -13.52
CA SER A 408 10.40 -34.19 -12.51
C SER A 408 10.86 -33.70 -11.12
N ARG A 409 10.08 -33.99 -10.07
CA ARG A 409 10.49 -33.78 -8.67
C ARG A 409 11.73 -34.59 -8.28
N ALA A 410 12.01 -35.67 -8.98
CA ALA A 410 13.16 -36.55 -8.76
C ALA A 410 14.46 -36.00 -9.38
N GLY A 411 14.39 -34.89 -10.12
CA GLY A 411 15.54 -34.23 -10.74
C GLY A 411 15.81 -34.67 -12.17
N SER A 412 16.93 -34.21 -12.73
CA SER A 412 17.28 -34.42 -14.15
C SER A 412 17.67 -35.86 -14.52
N GLY A 413 17.97 -36.70 -13.54
CA GLY A 413 18.37 -38.12 -13.81
C GLY A 413 17.19 -39.08 -13.94
N VAL A 414 15.92 -38.59 -13.92
CA VAL A 414 14.74 -39.46 -14.02
C VAL A 414 14.01 -39.18 -15.31
N ASN A 415 13.84 -40.20 -16.14
CA ASN A 415 13.20 -40.10 -17.45
C ASN A 415 11.68 -40.30 -17.38
N ILE A 416 11.18 -41.13 -16.44
CA ILE A 416 9.76 -41.47 -16.32
C ILE A 416 9.25 -41.22 -14.91
N TRP A 417 8.12 -40.48 -14.81
CA TRP A 417 7.44 -40.22 -13.52
C TRP A 417 5.91 -40.16 -13.70
N TYR A 418 5.18 -40.22 -12.60
CA TYR A 418 3.74 -40.39 -12.59
C TYR A 418 3.04 -39.40 -11.69
N CYS A 419 1.90 -38.89 -12.14
CA CYS A 419 0.96 -38.10 -11.33
C CYS A 419 -0.38 -38.84 -11.27
N VAL A 420 -0.79 -39.19 -10.07
CA VAL A 420 -2.14 -39.67 -9.77
C VAL A 420 -3.00 -38.45 -9.43
N ILE A 421 -4.03 -38.23 -10.20
CA ILE A 421 -4.90 -37.07 -10.12
C ILE A 421 -6.31 -37.51 -9.76
N LEU A 422 -6.79 -37.11 -8.58
CA LEU A 422 -8.18 -37.25 -8.20
C LEU A 422 -8.95 -36.03 -8.73
N ALA A 423 -9.71 -36.18 -9.80
CA ALA A 423 -10.53 -35.14 -10.38
C ALA A 423 -11.96 -35.18 -9.82
N GLY A 424 -12.54 -34.02 -9.51
CA GLY A 424 -13.92 -33.90 -9.05
C GLY A 424 -14.32 -32.47 -8.79
N ARG A 425 -15.62 -32.21 -8.73
CA ARG A 425 -16.20 -30.94 -8.27
C ARG A 425 -16.19 -30.90 -6.75
N MET A 426 -16.17 -29.70 -6.19
CA MET A 426 -16.21 -29.50 -4.73
C MET A 426 -17.53 -30.06 -4.17
N SER A 427 -17.44 -31.22 -3.51
CA SER A 427 -18.56 -31.99 -2.99
C SER A 427 -18.13 -32.82 -1.77
N GLN A 428 -19.08 -33.46 -1.08
CA GLN A 428 -18.80 -34.39 0.01
C GLN A 428 -18.10 -35.66 -0.51
N GLU A 429 -18.50 -36.12 -1.69
CA GLU A 429 -17.93 -37.29 -2.37
C GLU A 429 -16.45 -37.06 -2.70
N LEU A 430 -16.09 -35.87 -3.21
CA LEU A 430 -14.69 -35.49 -3.43
C LEU A 430 -13.91 -35.47 -2.12
N ASN A 431 -14.47 -34.89 -1.05
CA ASN A 431 -13.79 -34.84 0.24
C ASN A 431 -13.58 -36.25 0.84
N ALA A 432 -14.57 -37.16 0.72
CA ALA A 432 -14.42 -38.54 1.14
C ALA A 432 -13.32 -39.26 0.33
N MET A 433 -13.28 -39.06 -0.97
CA MET A 433 -12.25 -39.67 -1.81
C MET A 433 -10.86 -39.06 -1.57
N ARG A 434 -10.77 -37.75 -1.26
CA ARG A 434 -9.52 -37.09 -0.81
C ARG A 434 -9.02 -37.72 0.50
N GLU A 435 -9.90 -38.06 1.42
CA GLU A 435 -9.53 -38.79 2.65
C GLU A 435 -8.97 -40.18 2.32
N THR A 436 -9.63 -40.94 1.43
CA THR A 436 -9.12 -42.22 0.96
C THR A 436 -7.73 -42.07 0.33
N MET A 437 -7.53 -41.06 -0.52
CA MET A 437 -6.23 -40.81 -1.14
C MET A 437 -5.13 -40.42 -0.13
N ARG A 438 -5.48 -39.72 0.97
CA ARG A 438 -4.52 -39.45 2.06
C ARG A 438 -4.11 -40.74 2.76
N ARG A 439 -5.07 -41.67 3.00
CA ARG A 439 -4.76 -43.01 3.56
C ARG A 439 -3.88 -43.81 2.59
N VAL A 440 -4.14 -43.75 1.28
CA VAL A 440 -3.26 -44.34 0.25
C VAL A 440 -1.85 -43.76 0.39
N GLN A 441 -1.71 -42.45 0.49
CA GLN A 441 -0.41 -41.79 0.64
C GLN A 441 0.32 -42.20 1.92
N GLU A 442 -0.41 -42.29 3.03
CA GLU A 442 0.13 -42.73 4.35
C GLU A 442 0.59 -44.19 4.28
N THR A 443 -0.22 -45.07 3.69
CA THR A 443 0.13 -46.48 3.51
C THR A 443 1.35 -46.66 2.63
N LEU A 444 1.45 -45.89 1.51
CA LEU A 444 2.61 -45.93 0.64
C LEU A 444 3.89 -45.41 1.30
N ASN A 445 3.77 -44.41 2.20
CA ASN A 445 4.92 -43.94 2.97
C ASN A 445 5.41 -44.95 4.01
N ASN A 446 4.53 -45.76 4.55
CA ASN A 446 4.84 -46.75 5.60
C ASN A 446 5.23 -48.13 5.02
N ASN A 447 4.74 -48.49 3.84
CA ASN A 447 5.01 -49.77 3.18
C ASN A 447 6.12 -49.60 2.13
N MET A 448 7.26 -50.29 2.36
CA MET A 448 8.44 -50.12 1.48
C MET A 448 8.52 -51.09 0.30
N GLU A 449 7.65 -52.10 0.24
CA GLU A 449 7.79 -53.20 -0.73
C GLU A 449 6.99 -53.00 -2.01
N ALA A 450 5.95 -52.16 -1.99
CA ALA A 450 5.12 -51.93 -3.16
C ALA A 450 5.83 -51.05 -4.21
N PRO A 451 5.73 -51.33 -5.51
CA PRO A 451 6.33 -50.53 -6.59
C PRO A 451 5.90 -49.05 -6.52
N ALA A 452 4.65 -48.78 -6.18
CA ALA A 452 4.15 -47.42 -5.96
C ALA A 452 4.83 -46.71 -4.76
N ALA A 453 5.12 -47.43 -3.68
CA ALA A 453 5.83 -46.89 -2.53
C ALA A 453 7.29 -46.54 -2.87
N LEU A 454 7.96 -47.41 -3.64
CA LEU A 454 9.30 -47.15 -4.11
C LEU A 454 9.35 -45.91 -5.03
N ALA A 455 8.42 -45.81 -5.97
CA ALA A 455 8.31 -44.67 -6.88
C ALA A 455 8.02 -43.34 -6.09
N MET A 456 7.20 -43.40 -5.05
CA MET A 456 6.94 -42.25 -4.18
C MET A 456 8.19 -41.83 -3.39
N LYS A 457 8.94 -42.76 -2.82
CA LYS A 457 10.21 -42.51 -2.14
C LYS A 457 11.25 -41.89 -3.07
N GLN A 458 11.29 -42.33 -4.30
CA GLN A 458 12.14 -41.79 -5.36
C GLN A 458 11.63 -40.46 -5.93
N LYS A 459 10.53 -39.92 -5.43
CA LYS A 459 9.84 -38.71 -5.92
C LYS A 459 9.35 -38.82 -7.37
N ARG A 460 9.24 -40.02 -7.91
CA ARG A 460 8.68 -40.33 -9.23
C ARG A 460 7.17 -40.44 -9.26
N LEU A 461 6.53 -40.59 -8.10
CA LEU A 461 5.07 -40.63 -7.93
C LEU A 461 4.60 -39.45 -7.11
N THR A 462 3.61 -38.73 -7.61
CA THR A 462 2.93 -37.65 -6.91
C THR A 462 1.43 -37.93 -6.89
N LEU A 463 0.80 -37.77 -5.70
CA LEU A 463 -0.65 -37.82 -5.52
C LEU A 463 -1.19 -36.40 -5.41
N THR A 464 -2.22 -36.09 -6.21
CA THR A 464 -2.82 -34.73 -6.25
C THR A 464 -4.34 -34.83 -6.39
N TRP A 465 -5.03 -33.73 -6.16
CA TRP A 465 -6.42 -33.59 -6.55
C TRP A 465 -6.62 -32.39 -7.46
N LEU A 466 -7.65 -32.44 -8.31
CA LEU A 466 -7.98 -31.42 -9.29
C LEU A 466 -9.42 -30.94 -9.07
N ASP A 467 -9.63 -29.64 -9.01
CA ASP A 467 -10.96 -29.05 -9.05
C ASP A 467 -11.50 -29.11 -10.47
N GLY A 468 -12.43 -30.04 -10.69
CA GLY A 468 -12.99 -30.31 -12.01
C GLY A 468 -13.87 -29.17 -12.56
N GLU A 469 -14.37 -28.30 -11.70
CA GLU A 469 -15.13 -27.11 -12.11
C GLU A 469 -14.19 -25.96 -12.50
N ALA A 470 -13.24 -25.62 -11.64
CA ALA A 470 -12.27 -24.56 -11.91
C ALA A 470 -11.36 -24.88 -13.10
N GLN A 471 -10.95 -26.15 -13.23
CA GLN A 471 -10.04 -26.65 -14.27
C GLN A 471 -10.79 -27.42 -15.36
N GLN A 472 -11.96 -26.95 -15.77
CA GLN A 472 -12.87 -27.66 -16.66
C GLN A 472 -12.20 -28.18 -17.94
N LYS A 473 -11.41 -27.35 -18.64
CA LYS A 473 -10.78 -27.71 -19.92
C LYS A 473 -9.77 -28.83 -19.73
N TYR A 474 -8.90 -28.73 -18.73
CA TYR A 474 -7.91 -29.74 -18.42
C TYR A 474 -8.56 -31.05 -17.95
N CYS A 475 -9.58 -30.97 -17.10
CA CYS A 475 -10.34 -32.10 -16.59
C CYS A 475 -11.02 -32.87 -17.73
N LEU A 476 -11.74 -32.20 -18.62
CA LEU A 476 -12.40 -32.81 -19.76
C LEU A 476 -11.39 -33.46 -20.73
N PHE A 477 -10.25 -32.83 -20.99
CA PHE A 477 -9.18 -33.37 -21.82
C PHE A 477 -8.63 -34.69 -21.26
N CYS A 478 -8.32 -34.73 -19.96
CA CYS A 478 -7.80 -35.92 -19.29
C CYS A 478 -8.87 -37.03 -19.18
N MET A 479 -10.11 -36.68 -18.96
CA MET A 479 -11.22 -37.64 -18.79
C MET A 479 -11.68 -38.25 -20.12
N ASN A 480 -11.77 -37.46 -21.20
CA ASN A 480 -12.13 -37.85 -22.56
C ASN A 480 -13.12 -39.03 -22.64
N SER A 481 -14.28 -38.92 -21.96
CA SER A 481 -15.34 -39.93 -21.91
C SER A 481 -16.70 -39.25 -21.82
N GLU A 482 -17.76 -39.97 -22.21
CA GLU A 482 -19.13 -39.47 -22.17
C GLU A 482 -19.55 -39.08 -20.75
N ASP A 483 -19.07 -39.79 -19.73
CA ASP A 483 -19.36 -39.55 -18.32
C ASP A 483 -18.52 -38.42 -17.68
N SER A 484 -17.67 -37.72 -18.46
CA SER A 484 -16.77 -36.70 -17.91
C SER A 484 -17.52 -35.49 -17.32
N TYR A 485 -18.75 -35.25 -17.77
CA TYR A 485 -19.59 -34.18 -17.25
C TYR A 485 -20.10 -34.40 -15.83
N GLU A 486 -20.04 -35.63 -15.29
CA GLU A 486 -20.31 -35.92 -13.87
C GLU A 486 -19.18 -35.45 -12.95
N THR A 487 -17.96 -35.35 -13.48
CA THR A 487 -16.72 -35.03 -12.76
C THR A 487 -16.24 -33.59 -13.05
N CYS A 488 -16.36 -33.15 -14.31
CA CYS A 488 -15.76 -31.93 -14.83
C CYS A 488 -16.81 -30.86 -15.21
N GLY A 489 -16.44 -29.58 -15.02
CA GLY A 489 -17.24 -28.42 -15.43
C GLY A 489 -18.38 -28.07 -14.48
N SER A 490 -19.25 -27.17 -14.92
CA SER A 490 -20.36 -26.69 -14.11
C SER A 490 -21.34 -27.81 -13.78
N ARG A 491 -21.89 -27.80 -12.56
CA ARG A 491 -22.85 -28.80 -12.10
C ARG A 491 -24.12 -28.77 -12.92
N LYS A 492 -24.39 -29.83 -13.68
CA LYS A 492 -25.61 -30.03 -14.47
C LYS A 492 -26.58 -31.06 -13.85
N ALA A 493 -26.04 -32.00 -13.08
CA ALA A 493 -26.79 -33.05 -12.39
C ALA A 493 -26.55 -32.99 -10.88
N MET A 494 -27.41 -33.62 -10.10
CA MET A 494 -27.25 -33.68 -8.63
C MET A 494 -26.12 -34.60 -8.18
N ILE A 495 -25.57 -35.43 -9.07
CA ILE A 495 -24.58 -36.46 -8.73
C ILE A 495 -23.21 -35.94 -9.12
N ASP A 496 -22.30 -35.91 -8.18
CA ASP A 496 -20.87 -35.64 -8.34
C ASP A 496 -20.08 -36.93 -8.19
N VAL A 497 -19.40 -37.34 -9.25
CA VAL A 497 -18.62 -38.57 -9.25
C VAL A 497 -17.13 -38.22 -9.36
N PRO A 498 -16.37 -38.24 -8.25
CA PRO A 498 -14.92 -38.09 -8.31
C PRO A 498 -14.29 -39.28 -9.05
N ARG A 499 -13.31 -39.01 -9.88
CA ARG A 499 -12.63 -40.05 -10.66
C ARG A 499 -11.14 -39.93 -10.48
N LEU A 500 -10.49 -41.08 -10.36
CA LEU A 500 -9.05 -41.21 -10.26
C LEU A 500 -8.45 -41.54 -11.62
N LEU A 501 -7.40 -40.81 -11.97
CA LEU A 501 -6.63 -41.04 -13.20
C LEU A 501 -5.14 -40.93 -12.90
N ILE A 502 -4.33 -41.55 -13.72
CA ILE A 502 -2.89 -41.51 -13.65
C ILE A 502 -2.35 -40.99 -14.99
N VAL A 503 -1.44 -40.01 -14.90
CA VAL A 503 -0.72 -39.48 -16.06
C VAL A 503 0.75 -39.83 -15.91
N ARG A 504 1.30 -40.47 -16.96
CA ARG A 504 2.72 -40.76 -17.09
C ARG A 504 3.40 -39.64 -17.87
N TYR A 505 4.51 -39.19 -17.35
CA TYR A 505 5.37 -38.22 -18.03
C TYR A 505 6.69 -38.88 -18.41
N GLU A 506 7.22 -38.51 -19.56
CA GLU A 506 8.50 -38.97 -20.06
C GLU A 506 9.32 -37.80 -20.57
N ARG A 507 10.60 -37.75 -20.17
CA ARG A 507 11.51 -36.70 -20.63
C ARG A 507 12.02 -37.01 -22.02
N ASN A 508 11.92 -36.04 -22.93
CA ASN A 508 12.61 -36.13 -24.21
C ASN A 508 14.10 -35.82 -24.03
N GLU A 509 14.98 -36.74 -24.42
CA GLU A 509 16.44 -36.55 -24.40
C GLU A 509 16.93 -35.45 -25.34
N THR A 510 16.05 -34.92 -26.21
CA THR A 510 16.36 -33.84 -27.16
C THR A 510 16.21 -32.43 -26.59
N ASP A 511 15.64 -32.28 -25.40
CA ASP A 511 15.36 -30.95 -24.78
C ASP A 511 16.54 -30.37 -24.00
N ASP A 512 17.67 -31.08 -23.87
CA ASP A 512 18.90 -30.56 -23.24
C ASP A 512 19.64 -29.51 -24.10
N VAL A 513 19.19 -29.26 -25.34
CA VAL A 513 19.64 -28.15 -26.17
C VAL A 513 18.69 -26.98 -25.88
N ILE A 514 19.18 -25.97 -25.17
CA ILE A 514 18.54 -24.67 -24.95
C ILE A 514 18.08 -24.08 -26.28
N ASP A 515 16.91 -24.49 -26.75
CA ASP A 515 16.27 -23.85 -27.90
C ASP A 515 15.58 -22.60 -27.36
N VAL A 516 16.26 -21.46 -27.54
CA VAL A 516 15.66 -20.14 -27.47
C VAL A 516 14.40 -20.22 -28.35
N PRO A 517 13.19 -19.94 -27.79
CA PRO A 517 11.96 -20.04 -28.55
C PRO A 517 12.06 -19.15 -29.78
N LYS A 518 12.22 -19.78 -30.96
CA LYS A 518 12.18 -19.08 -32.25
C LYS A 518 10.82 -18.45 -32.38
N LYS A 519 10.77 -17.12 -32.29
CA LYS A 519 9.54 -16.38 -32.59
C LYS A 519 9.00 -16.86 -33.93
N PRO A 520 7.73 -17.32 -34.03
CA PRO A 520 7.13 -17.73 -35.26
C PRO A 520 7.26 -16.62 -36.31
N ARG A 521 7.79 -16.96 -37.47
CA ARG A 521 8.08 -15.98 -38.53
C ARG A 521 6.81 -15.47 -39.23
N ASN A 522 5.70 -16.22 -39.16
CA ASN A 522 4.42 -15.88 -39.77
C ASN A 522 3.24 -16.29 -38.88
N LEU A 523 2.13 -15.54 -39.00
CA LEU A 523 0.87 -15.81 -38.29
C LEU A 523 0.30 -17.22 -38.61
N PHE A 524 0.55 -17.74 -39.81
CA PHE A 524 0.18 -19.09 -40.24
C PHE A 524 1.01 -20.17 -39.55
N GLU A 525 2.26 -19.94 -39.29
CA GLU A 525 3.15 -20.84 -38.55
C GLU A 525 2.78 -20.92 -37.07
N ALA A 526 2.34 -19.78 -36.48
CA ALA A 526 1.81 -19.72 -35.12
C ALA A 526 0.45 -20.42 -34.96
N LEU A 527 -0.36 -20.50 -36.03
CA LEU A 527 -1.66 -21.16 -36.02
C LEU A 527 -1.58 -22.66 -36.30
N ASN A 528 -0.54 -23.15 -36.99
CA ASN A 528 -0.38 -24.54 -37.39
C ASN A 528 0.62 -25.33 -36.53
N HIS A 529 1.32 -24.68 -35.56
CA HIS A 529 2.10 -25.42 -34.57
C HIS A 529 1.14 -25.93 -33.46
N GLU A 530 0.40 -27.00 -33.78
CA GLU A 530 -0.08 -27.97 -32.80
C GLU A 530 1.15 -28.68 -32.22
N GLU A 531 1.85 -28.05 -31.29
CA GLU A 531 2.90 -28.70 -30.51
C GLU A 531 2.24 -29.81 -29.70
N ALA A 532 2.43 -31.05 -30.15
CA ALA A 532 2.14 -32.24 -29.37
C ALA A 532 2.90 -32.10 -28.02
N ASP A 533 2.32 -32.60 -26.96
CA ASP A 533 2.90 -32.58 -25.61
C ASP A 533 3.67 -33.90 -25.40
N PRO A 534 4.94 -33.99 -25.82
CA PRO A 534 5.66 -35.25 -25.89
C PRO A 534 5.96 -35.84 -24.54
N ALA A 535 5.93 -34.99 -23.50
CA ALA A 535 6.30 -35.39 -22.13
C ALA A 535 5.13 -36.01 -21.34
N SER A 536 3.88 -35.96 -21.81
CA SER A 536 2.73 -36.45 -21.05
C SER A 536 1.90 -37.49 -21.80
N GLN A 537 1.57 -38.55 -21.11
CA GLN A 537 0.77 -39.66 -21.67
C GLN A 537 -0.23 -40.13 -20.60
N LEU A 538 -1.51 -40.13 -20.91
CA LEU A 538 -2.52 -40.72 -20.04
C LEU A 538 -2.39 -42.24 -20.03
N VAL A 539 -2.08 -42.83 -18.89
CA VAL A 539 -1.87 -44.25 -18.76
C VAL A 539 -3.17 -45.01 -18.49
N ALA A 540 -3.92 -44.58 -17.50
CA ALA A 540 -5.15 -45.28 -17.10
C ALA A 540 -6.12 -44.40 -16.30
N LYS A 541 -7.40 -44.83 -16.34
CA LYS A 541 -8.47 -44.34 -15.44
C LYS A 541 -8.86 -45.48 -14.50
N TYR A 542 -9.02 -45.16 -13.23
CA TYR A 542 -9.44 -46.12 -12.23
C TYR A 542 -10.94 -46.41 -12.31
N LYS A 543 -11.33 -47.70 -12.28
CA LYS A 543 -12.72 -48.15 -12.33
C LYS A 543 -13.06 -49.09 -11.17
N GLY A 544 -12.15 -49.23 -10.18
CA GLY A 544 -12.34 -50.11 -9.01
C GLY A 544 -13.11 -49.46 -7.88
N SER A 545 -13.11 -50.14 -6.71
CA SER A 545 -13.73 -49.65 -5.49
C SER A 545 -12.87 -48.56 -4.80
N ASN A 546 -13.42 -47.89 -3.78
CA ASN A 546 -12.70 -46.88 -3.02
C ASN A 546 -11.80 -47.49 -1.92
N GLU A 547 -11.46 -48.79 -2.04
CA GLU A 547 -10.60 -49.49 -1.10
C GLU A 547 -9.13 -49.10 -1.29
N VAL A 548 -8.44 -48.76 -0.20
CA VAL A 548 -7.05 -48.31 -0.20
C VAL A 548 -6.12 -49.36 -0.86
N SER A 549 -6.31 -50.63 -0.53
CA SER A 549 -5.51 -51.74 -1.05
C SER A 549 -5.65 -51.91 -2.59
N GLU A 550 -6.86 -51.79 -3.09
CA GLU A 550 -7.12 -51.92 -4.53
C GLU A 550 -6.50 -50.75 -5.32
N ILE A 551 -6.62 -49.51 -4.76
CA ILE A 551 -6.01 -48.34 -5.37
C ILE A 551 -4.49 -48.47 -5.42
N ILE A 552 -3.85 -48.92 -4.32
CA ILE A 552 -2.39 -49.13 -4.27
C ILE A 552 -1.95 -50.20 -5.30
N ASN A 553 -2.67 -51.32 -5.36
CA ASN A 553 -2.38 -52.40 -6.30
C ASN A 553 -2.52 -51.90 -7.76
N TRP A 554 -3.57 -51.13 -8.05
CA TRP A 554 -3.75 -50.53 -9.35
C TRP A 554 -2.61 -49.57 -9.73
N ILE A 555 -2.23 -48.65 -8.82
CA ILE A 555 -1.11 -47.71 -9.06
C ILE A 555 0.18 -48.47 -9.29
N SER A 556 0.46 -49.51 -8.46
CA SER A 556 1.67 -50.31 -8.54
C SER A 556 1.77 -51.04 -9.90
N LYS A 557 0.68 -51.68 -10.33
CA LYS A 557 0.62 -52.38 -11.62
C LYS A 557 0.82 -51.42 -12.80
N ILE A 558 0.25 -50.21 -12.72
CA ILE A 558 0.44 -49.22 -13.81
C ILE A 558 1.88 -48.71 -13.87
N ILE A 559 2.55 -48.56 -12.72
CA ILE A 559 3.97 -48.15 -12.69
C ILE A 559 4.86 -49.23 -13.28
N GLU A 560 4.66 -50.52 -12.89
CA GLU A 560 5.41 -51.63 -13.43
C GLU A 560 5.23 -51.77 -14.95
N ASP A 561 4.00 -51.70 -15.43
CA ASP A 561 3.68 -51.73 -16.86
C ASP A 561 4.24 -50.48 -17.58
N GLY A 562 4.10 -49.30 -16.98
CA GLY A 562 4.49 -48.03 -17.59
C GLY A 562 6.01 -47.83 -17.69
N ASP A 563 6.79 -48.43 -16.77
CA ASP A 563 8.24 -48.38 -16.83
C ASP A 563 8.80 -49.31 -17.95
N SER A 564 8.03 -50.34 -18.35
CA SER A 564 8.42 -51.33 -19.34
C SER A 564 7.92 -51.04 -20.75
N ARG A 565 6.95 -50.14 -20.93
CA ARG A 565 6.29 -49.87 -22.22
C ARG A 565 6.58 -48.49 -22.77
N ASN A 566 6.76 -48.43 -24.08
CA ASN A 566 6.79 -47.18 -24.80
C ASN A 566 5.33 -46.76 -25.13
N LEU A 567 4.81 -45.74 -24.47
CA LEU A 567 3.43 -45.28 -24.62
C LEU A 567 3.37 -44.09 -25.59
N PRO A 568 2.35 -43.99 -26.46
CA PRO A 568 2.23 -42.85 -27.36
C PRO A 568 1.93 -41.57 -26.62
N ALA A 569 2.60 -40.47 -26.98
CA ALA A 569 2.28 -39.15 -26.48
C ALA A 569 0.89 -38.69 -26.90
N PHE A 570 0.34 -37.69 -26.23
CA PHE A 570 -0.88 -37.02 -26.67
C PHE A 570 -0.66 -36.40 -28.06
N LYS A 571 -1.65 -36.55 -28.92
CA LYS A 571 -1.62 -35.95 -30.27
C LYS A 571 -1.81 -34.43 -30.24
N THR A 572 -2.42 -33.92 -29.18
CA THR A 572 -2.73 -32.51 -28.99
C THR A 572 -2.12 -32.05 -27.66
N LYS A 573 -1.71 -30.79 -27.60
CA LYS A 573 -1.18 -30.18 -26.38
C LYS A 573 -2.24 -30.19 -25.29
N SER A 574 -1.82 -30.56 -24.07
CA SER A 574 -2.71 -30.48 -22.90
C SER A 574 -3.09 -29.03 -22.62
N PRO A 575 -4.38 -28.76 -22.29
CA PRO A 575 -4.82 -27.42 -21.96
C PRO A 575 -4.08 -26.87 -20.74
N GLU A 576 -3.71 -25.61 -20.78
CA GLU A 576 -3.10 -24.93 -19.63
C GLU A 576 -4.07 -24.85 -18.47
N LEU A 577 -3.53 -25.02 -17.25
CA LEU A 577 -4.29 -24.84 -16.02
C LEU A 577 -4.64 -23.37 -15.80
N VAL A 578 -5.89 -23.10 -15.48
CA VAL A 578 -6.40 -21.74 -15.24
C VAL A 578 -5.90 -21.25 -13.88
N PRO A 579 -5.40 -19.99 -13.77
CA PRO A 579 -5.04 -19.40 -12.48
C PRO A 579 -6.27 -19.21 -11.60
N GLU A 580 -6.42 -20.04 -10.56
CA GLU A 580 -7.59 -20.02 -9.65
C GLU A 580 -7.63 -18.84 -8.69
N ASP A 581 -6.47 -18.21 -8.45
CA ASP A 581 -6.34 -17.01 -7.59
C ASP A 581 -6.43 -15.69 -8.37
N ALA A 582 -6.53 -15.73 -9.69
CA ALA A 582 -6.76 -14.54 -10.49
C ALA A 582 -8.12 -13.92 -10.11
N GLU A 583 -8.09 -12.67 -9.69
CA GLU A 583 -9.33 -11.90 -9.50
C GLU A 583 -10.05 -11.81 -10.83
N SER A 584 -11.37 -12.03 -10.81
CA SER A 584 -12.16 -11.84 -12.03
C SER A 584 -11.98 -10.39 -12.51
N LEU A 585 -11.85 -10.20 -13.82
CA LEU A 585 -11.69 -8.86 -14.44
C LEU A 585 -12.78 -7.87 -13.99
N TRP A 586 -13.94 -8.38 -13.58
CA TRP A 586 -15.08 -7.60 -13.08
C TRP A 586 -14.93 -7.18 -11.61
N SER A 587 -14.21 -7.92 -10.78
CA SER A 587 -13.93 -7.54 -9.38
C SER A 587 -12.77 -6.53 -9.27
N ALA A 588 -11.87 -6.51 -10.24
CA ALA A 588 -10.75 -5.56 -10.29
C ALA A 588 -11.19 -4.13 -10.71
N GLY A 589 -12.34 -3.98 -11.38
CA GLY A 589 -12.84 -2.71 -11.88
C GLY A 589 -13.11 -1.65 -10.79
N PRO A 590 -13.90 -1.96 -9.75
CA PRO A 590 -14.21 -0.99 -8.70
C PRO A 590 -13.02 -0.63 -7.82
N GLN A 591 -12.12 -1.59 -7.55
CA GLN A 591 -10.94 -1.36 -6.70
C GLN A 591 -9.87 -0.51 -7.41
N LYS A 592 -9.67 -0.69 -8.72
CA LYS A 592 -8.79 0.20 -9.50
C LYS A 592 -9.32 1.62 -9.57
N ILE A 593 -10.64 1.79 -9.67
CA ILE A 593 -11.27 3.12 -9.64
C ILE A 593 -11.13 3.77 -8.26
N VAL A 594 -11.24 2.99 -7.17
CA VAL A 594 -11.07 3.48 -5.79
C VAL A 594 -9.61 3.79 -5.48
N SER A 595 -8.64 2.99 -5.96
CA SER A 595 -7.22 3.30 -5.81
C SER A 595 -6.82 4.52 -6.65
N SER A 596 -7.32 4.62 -7.89
CA SER A 596 -7.13 5.82 -8.72
C SER A 596 -7.77 7.07 -8.11
N SER A 597 -8.91 6.95 -7.42
CA SER A 597 -9.52 8.08 -6.71
C SER A 597 -8.80 8.45 -5.42
N LYS A 598 -8.09 7.51 -4.76
CA LYS A 598 -7.20 7.80 -3.63
C LYS A 598 -5.93 8.50 -4.11
N ASP A 599 -5.34 8.06 -5.21
CA ASP A 599 -4.19 8.73 -5.83
C ASP A 599 -4.57 10.14 -6.33
N MET A 600 -5.80 10.30 -6.85
CA MET A 600 -6.32 11.62 -7.23
C MET A 600 -6.63 12.50 -6.02
N LYS A 601 -7.11 11.95 -4.90
CA LYS A 601 -7.27 12.70 -3.63
C LYS A 601 -5.91 13.07 -3.01
N GLN A 602 -4.92 12.20 -3.05
CA GLN A 602 -3.55 12.54 -2.64
C GLN A 602 -2.92 13.56 -3.59
N GLY A 603 -3.14 13.46 -4.89
CA GLY A 603 -2.73 14.46 -5.87
C GLY A 603 -3.42 15.82 -5.65
N ILE A 604 -4.70 15.81 -5.30
CA ILE A 604 -5.47 17.04 -5.01
C ILE A 604 -5.06 17.62 -3.65
N SER A 605 -4.81 16.80 -2.61
CA SER A 605 -4.31 17.33 -1.33
C SER A 605 -2.89 17.87 -1.46
N GLY A 606 -2.01 17.19 -2.20
CA GLY A 606 -0.67 17.71 -2.50
C GLY A 606 -0.70 18.97 -3.37
N PHE A 607 -1.67 19.06 -4.28
CA PHE A 607 -1.89 20.28 -5.07
C PHE A 607 -2.47 21.43 -4.23
N LEU A 608 -3.42 21.15 -3.33
CA LEU A 608 -3.97 22.12 -2.39
C LEU A 608 -2.93 22.57 -1.36
N ASP A 609 -2.10 21.66 -0.84
CA ASP A 609 -0.98 22.00 0.05
C ASP A 609 0.07 22.84 -0.69
N SER A 610 0.41 22.48 -1.93
CA SER A 610 1.29 23.28 -2.79
C SER A 610 0.68 24.64 -3.15
N MET A 611 -0.63 24.71 -3.36
CA MET A 611 -1.37 25.96 -3.55
C MET A 611 -1.35 26.81 -2.28
N HIS A 612 -1.53 26.19 -1.10
CA HIS A 612 -1.46 26.90 0.19
C HIS A 612 -0.07 27.50 0.41
N ASP A 613 1.00 26.75 0.09
CA ASP A 613 2.37 27.26 0.17
C ASP A 613 2.63 28.39 -0.83
N ILE A 614 2.05 28.33 -2.03
CA ILE A 614 2.11 29.40 -3.04
C ILE A 614 1.33 30.63 -2.58
N PHE A 615 0.14 30.45 -2.00
CA PHE A 615 -0.65 31.56 -1.47
C PHE A 615 -0.07 32.17 -0.20
N SER A 616 0.75 31.43 0.54
CA SER A 616 1.44 31.90 1.73
C SER A 616 2.71 32.71 1.42
N ASP A 617 3.20 32.71 0.17
CA ASP A 617 4.31 33.56 -0.24
C ASP A 617 3.82 35.01 -0.47
N PRO A 618 4.26 35.97 0.38
CA PRO A 618 3.84 37.35 0.28
C PRO A 618 4.19 38.03 -1.06
N ARG A 619 5.07 37.41 -1.86
CA ARG A 619 5.49 37.95 -3.16
C ARG A 619 4.57 37.56 -4.32
N ILE A 620 3.81 36.46 -4.18
CA ILE A 620 2.99 35.90 -5.26
C ILE A 620 1.56 36.47 -5.27
N GLY A 621 1.03 36.83 -4.11
CA GLY A 621 -0.32 37.37 -3.99
C GLY A 621 -0.62 38.59 -4.87
N PRO A 622 0.26 39.62 -4.97
CA PRO A 622 0.04 40.73 -5.85
C PRO A 622 -0.05 40.35 -7.33
N PHE A 623 0.76 39.38 -7.78
CA PHE A 623 0.73 38.89 -9.17
C PHE A 623 -0.54 38.09 -9.48
N LEU A 624 -1.03 37.28 -8.52
CA LEU A 624 -2.29 36.56 -8.69
C LEU A 624 -3.48 37.52 -8.71
N LEU A 625 -3.46 38.56 -7.85
CA LEU A 625 -4.49 39.59 -7.83
C LEU A 625 -4.47 40.44 -9.10
N LEU A 626 -3.29 40.78 -9.63
CA LEU A 626 -3.14 41.46 -10.89
C LEU A 626 -3.64 40.60 -12.07
N GLY A 627 -3.33 39.32 -12.09
CA GLY A 627 -3.82 38.35 -13.05
C GLY A 627 -5.35 38.21 -13.02
N ALA A 628 -5.93 38.11 -11.83
CA ALA A 628 -7.39 38.06 -11.62
C ALA A 628 -8.05 39.38 -12.09
N LEU A 629 -7.49 40.52 -11.77
CA LEU A 629 -7.98 41.83 -12.23
C LEU A 629 -7.91 42.00 -13.75
N MET A 630 -6.83 41.52 -14.38
CA MET A 630 -6.72 41.52 -15.84
C MET A 630 -7.73 40.58 -16.51
N LEU A 631 -7.97 39.42 -15.98
CA LEU A 631 -8.97 38.49 -16.49
C LEU A 631 -10.40 39.03 -16.29
N PHE A 632 -10.69 39.61 -15.13
CA PHE A 632 -11.96 40.24 -14.83
C PHE A 632 -12.20 41.48 -15.72
N GLY A 633 -11.17 42.31 -15.90
CA GLY A 633 -11.23 43.47 -16.78
C GLY A 633 -11.46 43.05 -18.25
N ARG A 634 -10.83 41.98 -18.73
CA ARG A 634 -11.02 41.47 -20.10
C ARG A 634 -12.42 40.86 -20.33
N THR A 635 -12.99 40.21 -19.32
CA THR A 635 -14.37 39.66 -19.36
C THR A 635 -15.39 40.81 -19.32
N TRP A 636 -15.13 41.85 -18.53
CA TRP A 636 -15.99 43.02 -18.44
C TRP A 636 -15.95 43.88 -19.72
N LEU A 637 -14.76 44.09 -20.31
CA LEU A 637 -14.60 44.76 -21.63
C LEU A 637 -15.27 43.99 -22.77
N ARG A 638 -15.28 42.65 -22.75
CA ARG A 638 -16.02 41.82 -23.72
C ARG A 638 -17.55 41.92 -23.54
N ARG A 639 -18.02 42.22 -22.33
CA ARG A 639 -19.43 42.35 -22.02
C ARG A 639 -20.02 43.72 -22.38
N SER A 640 -19.17 44.71 -22.58
CA SER A 640 -19.57 46.08 -22.95
C SER A 640 -19.55 46.36 -24.46
N GLN A 641 -19.28 45.36 -25.31
CA GLN A 641 -19.50 45.48 -26.75
C GLN A 641 -20.96 45.15 -27.07
N PRO A 642 -21.73 46.04 -27.70
CA PRO A 642 -23.11 45.76 -28.07
C PRO A 642 -23.17 44.63 -29.10
N ALA A 643 -23.88 43.58 -28.78
CA ALA A 643 -24.12 42.45 -29.65
C ALA A 643 -24.87 42.91 -30.88
N GLN A 644 -24.23 42.80 -32.04
CA GLN A 644 -24.90 42.91 -33.34
C GLN A 644 -25.84 41.70 -33.48
N LYS A 645 -27.12 41.98 -33.53
CA LYS A 645 -28.16 40.98 -33.74
C LYS A 645 -28.11 40.50 -35.19
N ASP A 646 -27.62 39.32 -35.41
CA ASP A 646 -27.98 38.52 -36.57
C ASP A 646 -29.25 37.72 -36.25
N VAL A 647 -30.27 37.98 -37.01
CA VAL A 647 -31.59 37.36 -36.99
C VAL A 647 -31.53 36.04 -37.79
N PRO A 648 -31.72 34.87 -37.24
CA PRO A 648 -32.11 33.71 -38.01
C PRO A 648 -33.63 33.50 -37.92
N ASN A 649 -34.20 33.24 -39.07
CA ASN A 649 -35.58 32.91 -39.35
C ASN A 649 -36.06 31.67 -38.55
N PRO A 650 -37.29 31.65 -38.05
CA PRO A 650 -37.80 30.55 -37.24
C PRO A 650 -38.35 29.42 -38.13
N SER A 651 -37.78 28.24 -37.97
CA SER A 651 -38.46 27.00 -38.34
C SER A 651 -38.81 26.25 -37.04
N ASN A 652 -40.11 26.00 -36.87
CA ASN A 652 -40.75 25.33 -35.75
C ASN A 652 -40.21 23.91 -35.55
N PRO A 653 -39.90 23.52 -34.33
CA PRO A 653 -39.89 22.11 -33.96
C PRO A 653 -41.15 21.74 -33.22
N SER A 654 -41.69 20.57 -33.59
CA SER A 654 -42.87 19.95 -33.13
C SER A 654 -42.88 19.61 -31.62
N THR A 655 -44.06 19.64 -31.06
CA THR A 655 -44.39 19.49 -29.63
C THR A 655 -44.17 18.12 -29.04
N ASP A 656 -43.62 17.12 -29.75
CA ASP A 656 -43.55 15.75 -29.30
C ASP A 656 -42.28 15.37 -28.49
N ASP A 657 -41.23 16.17 -28.55
CA ASP A 657 -39.97 15.83 -27.84
C ASP A 657 -39.87 16.31 -26.37
N LYS A 658 -40.83 17.15 -25.93
CA LYS A 658 -40.87 17.62 -24.54
C LYS A 658 -41.62 16.70 -23.57
N GLU A 659 -42.45 15.81 -24.06
CA GLU A 659 -43.18 14.86 -23.20
C GLU A 659 -42.37 13.61 -22.88
N ARG A 660 -41.50 13.14 -23.78
CA ARG A 660 -40.63 11.98 -23.54
C ARG A 660 -39.53 12.20 -22.49
N LEU A 661 -39.16 13.42 -22.22
CA LEU A 661 -38.13 13.77 -21.19
C LEU A 661 -38.74 13.96 -19.79
N ARG A 662 -40.07 14.15 -19.68
CA ARG A 662 -40.76 14.26 -18.39
C ARG A 662 -41.23 12.92 -17.84
N GLU A 663 -41.45 11.93 -18.69
CA GLU A 663 -41.92 10.60 -18.28
C GLU A 663 -40.77 9.71 -17.74
N LYS A 664 -39.52 9.93 -18.17
CA LYS A 664 -38.36 9.22 -17.64
C LYS A 664 -37.92 9.65 -16.23
N ARG A 665 -38.55 10.66 -15.64
CA ARG A 665 -38.22 11.14 -14.28
C ARG A 665 -39.21 10.71 -13.18
N ARG A 666 -40.24 9.93 -13.51
CA ARG A 666 -41.31 9.61 -12.56
C ARG A 666 -41.46 8.14 -12.17
N THR A 667 -40.60 7.25 -12.66
CA THR A 667 -40.65 5.83 -12.28
C THR A 667 -39.28 5.34 -11.83
N GLN A 668 -38.87 5.77 -10.66
CA GLN A 668 -37.93 4.99 -9.83
C GLN A 668 -38.61 4.75 -8.47
N PRO A 669 -38.84 3.49 -8.09
CA PRO A 669 -39.31 3.19 -6.76
C PRO A 669 -38.17 3.41 -5.75
N ARG A 670 -38.51 4.21 -4.77
CA ARG A 670 -37.72 4.47 -3.56
C ARG A 670 -37.80 3.22 -2.69
N ASN A 671 -36.88 2.28 -2.89
CA ASN A 671 -36.49 1.24 -1.91
C ASN A 671 -35.21 0.60 -2.40
N SER A 672 -34.10 1.28 -2.20
CA SER A 672 -32.80 0.63 -2.08
C SER A 672 -32.37 0.79 -0.63
N LEU A 673 -32.51 -0.27 0.13
CA LEU A 673 -31.70 -0.53 1.31
C LEU A 673 -30.24 -0.41 0.86
N VAL A 674 -29.61 0.71 1.19
CA VAL A 674 -28.18 0.88 1.13
C VAL A 674 -27.63 -0.17 2.10
N PRO A 675 -26.85 -1.15 1.64
CA PRO A 675 -26.14 -2.02 2.59
C PRO A 675 -25.27 -1.10 3.45
N PRO A 676 -25.18 -1.34 4.77
CA PRO A 676 -24.28 -0.56 5.61
C PRO A 676 -22.90 -0.63 4.98
N SER A 677 -22.29 0.52 4.72
CA SER A 677 -20.92 0.61 4.30
C SER A 677 -20.13 -0.18 5.35
N MET A 678 -19.48 -1.26 4.94
CA MET A 678 -18.41 -1.86 5.71
C MET A 678 -17.34 -0.79 5.82
N THR A 679 -17.43 0.02 6.84
CA THR A 679 -16.28 0.75 7.34
C THR A 679 -15.34 -0.32 7.84
N ASP A 680 -14.20 -0.48 7.19
CA ASP A 680 -13.04 -1.22 7.68
C ASP A 680 -12.46 -0.53 8.94
N VAL A 681 -13.30 -0.37 9.95
CA VAL A 681 -12.86 -0.05 11.30
C VAL A 681 -12.57 -1.41 11.92
N ALA A 682 -11.28 -1.71 12.04
CA ALA A 682 -10.84 -2.89 12.76
C ALA A 682 -11.49 -2.93 14.15
N PRO A 683 -11.90 -4.10 14.65
CA PRO A 683 -12.49 -4.23 15.99
C PRO A 683 -11.59 -3.77 17.15
N GLU A 684 -10.39 -3.34 16.87
CA GLU A 684 -9.38 -2.81 17.79
C GLU A 684 -9.80 -1.51 18.49
N LEU A 685 -10.74 -0.73 17.94
CA LEU A 685 -11.20 0.52 18.58
C LEU A 685 -12.28 0.31 19.65
N ALA A 686 -12.92 -0.84 19.68
CA ALA A 686 -13.96 -1.14 20.70
C ALA A 686 -13.36 -1.60 22.04
N SER A 687 -12.15 -2.17 22.05
CA SER A 687 -11.50 -2.67 23.25
C SER A 687 -10.62 -1.65 23.99
N GLN A 688 -10.34 -0.49 23.38
CA GLN A 688 -9.56 0.58 24.02
C GLN A 688 -10.39 1.55 24.88
N ILE A 689 -11.73 1.47 24.83
CA ILE A 689 -12.61 2.40 25.56
C ILE A 689 -12.99 1.86 26.96
N GLU A 690 -12.79 0.58 27.25
CA GLU A 690 -13.20 0.01 28.56
C GLU A 690 -12.08 -0.16 29.61
N LEU A 691 -10.86 0.34 29.37
CA LEU A 691 -9.73 0.16 30.30
C LEU A 691 -9.24 1.45 30.98
N SER A 692 -10.06 2.48 31.09
CA SER A 692 -9.69 3.70 31.79
C SER A 692 -10.60 4.13 32.94
N ASP A 693 -11.20 3.20 33.67
CA ASP A 693 -11.83 3.53 34.96
C ASP A 693 -11.84 2.32 35.90
N SER A 694 -10.75 2.13 36.62
CA SER A 694 -10.76 1.63 38.00
C SER A 694 -9.34 1.58 38.57
N ASP A 695 -8.87 2.69 39.09
CA ASP A 695 -7.94 2.72 40.23
C ASP A 695 -8.28 3.92 41.09
N SER A 696 -9.13 3.68 42.05
CA SER A 696 -9.21 4.40 43.29
C SER A 696 -9.88 3.48 44.30
N ASP A 697 -9.05 2.70 45.01
CA ASP A 697 -9.06 2.59 46.48
C ASP A 697 -7.85 1.74 46.90
#